data_53d203967f203f6a4df7f84e5080e510
#
_entry.id   53d203967f203f6a4df7f84e5080e510
#
_cell.length_a   1.000
_cell.length_b   1.000
_cell.length_c   1.000
_cell.angle_alpha   90.00
_cell.angle_beta   90.00
_cell.angle_gamma   90.00
#
_symmetry.space_group_name_H-M   'P 1'
#
loop_
_entity.id
_entity.type
_entity.pdbx_description
1 polymer ?
#
loop_
_entity_poly.entity_id
_entity_poly.type
_entity_poly.pdbx_seq_one_letter_code
_entity_poly.pdbx_strand_id
1 'polypeptide(L)'
;MSATMKLPELFGSMVFNEETMKERLSSASYSAWKRCITDGTSLDIGTANEIAEAMKQWAVEKGATHFTHWFQPMTGVTAEKHDSFISPVGGGKIIMEFSGKELVRGEPDASSFPSGGLRATFEARGYTAWDPTSFAFIKEGSLCIPTVFCSYSGEALDKKTPLLRSMDEVSRQAIRILRLFGDTETKRVTAQVGPEQEYFLVDKELFKQREDLRFCGRTLFGAKPPKGQELEDHYFGAIKPRVAAYMKDLDETLWALGVLSKTKHNEVAPCQHEMAPIYSDANTACDQNQLAMEVMKKVADRHGLVCLLHEKPFAGVNGCGKHDNWSLSTDTGKNLFKPGSTPSQNAQFLLFLAAFIKGVDDYQDFLRATVAFPGNDHRLGAQEAPPAVLSIFLGDDLSGVVESIIQGTEHKDSGKRNLEVGVDVLPAIPQDNTDRNRTSPMAFTGNKFEFRMLGSSQSISGPNIALNTIMAEELKQFADELETSKDFQTDLQKLIKKTLTEHQRIIFNGNGYDDAWIAEAEKRGLSNLASTADALPMYTAKKNMELFIKHGIYTKEEIEARAEIHIENYSTVISIEAKTMVDMIRHQILPAVSRYASDLCQRAASKEGMGVPCKYETATAKEVGKLTDTLLSACDKMEKDLEKVTAGSKKAMDYCHQTIIPDMAKAREAADQLETLTDSKYWPFPVYSDLLFSV
;
A
#
# COMPACT_ATOMS: atom_id res chain seq x y z
N MET A 1 -30.71 24.60 0.82
CA MET A 1 -29.31 24.59 1.30
C MET A 1 -29.33 23.96 2.67
N SER A 2 -28.90 22.71 2.81
CA SER A 2 -28.67 22.05 4.11
C SER A 2 -27.60 22.87 4.86
N ALA A 3 -27.84 23.19 6.13
CA ALA A 3 -26.83 23.84 6.96
C ALA A 3 -25.58 22.97 6.93
N THR A 4 -24.46 23.53 6.50
CA THR A 4 -23.17 22.83 6.43
C THR A 4 -22.80 22.43 7.86
N MET A 5 -22.78 21.12 8.13
CA MET A 5 -22.36 20.57 9.43
C MET A 5 -20.95 21.05 9.75
N LYS A 6 -20.71 21.47 10.99
CA LYS A 6 -19.36 21.88 11.39
C LYS A 6 -18.43 20.66 11.41
N LEU A 7 -17.15 20.86 11.10
CA LEU A 7 -16.20 19.76 11.03
C LEU A 7 -16.14 18.87 12.30
N PRO A 8 -16.16 19.42 13.55
CA PRO A 8 -16.22 18.57 14.73
C PRO A 8 -17.48 17.70 14.85
N GLU A 9 -18.61 18.14 14.26
CA GLU A 9 -19.87 17.40 14.25
C GLU A 9 -19.91 16.38 13.09
N LEU A 10 -19.20 16.67 12.00
CA LEU A 10 -19.07 15.78 10.85
C LEU A 10 -18.17 14.58 11.14
N PHE A 11 -17.05 14.82 11.84
CA PHE A 11 -16.05 13.77 12.07
C PHE A 11 -16.63 12.58 12.82
N GLY A 12 -16.52 11.38 12.23
CA GLY A 12 -17.03 10.14 12.81
C GLY A 12 -18.56 10.05 12.87
N SER A 13 -19.31 10.98 12.23
CA SER A 13 -20.79 10.98 12.27
C SER A 13 -21.43 9.73 11.69
N MET A 14 -20.67 8.98 10.87
CA MET A 14 -21.06 7.70 10.26
C MET A 14 -20.30 6.51 10.88
N VAL A 15 -19.73 6.65 12.09
CA VAL A 15 -19.00 5.60 12.79
C VAL A 15 -19.68 5.30 14.13
N PHE A 16 -19.88 4.02 14.42
CA PHE A 16 -20.35 3.55 15.74
C PHE A 16 -19.14 3.46 16.69
N ASN A 17 -18.65 4.62 17.09
CA ASN A 17 -17.41 4.79 17.86
C ASN A 17 -17.63 4.60 19.37
N GLU A 18 -16.56 4.73 20.16
CA GLU A 18 -16.60 4.58 21.63
C GLU A 18 -17.58 5.55 22.31
N GLU A 19 -17.69 6.80 21.81
CA GLU A 19 -18.61 7.79 22.36
C GLU A 19 -20.06 7.37 22.14
N THR A 20 -20.39 6.96 20.91
CA THR A 20 -21.71 6.41 20.56
C THR A 20 -22.04 5.15 21.38
N MET A 21 -21.05 4.28 21.62
CA MET A 21 -21.22 3.10 22.48
C MET A 21 -21.55 3.50 23.93
N LYS A 22 -20.82 4.47 24.48
CA LYS A 22 -21.12 4.98 25.86
C LYS A 22 -22.51 5.53 26.00
N GLU A 23 -23.02 6.21 24.99
CA GLU A 23 -24.36 6.80 25.00
C GLU A 23 -25.47 5.76 24.90
N ARG A 24 -25.23 4.64 24.21
CA ARG A 24 -26.28 3.69 23.79
C ARG A 24 -26.25 2.36 24.51
N LEU A 25 -25.14 1.97 25.10
CA LEU A 25 -25.00 0.72 25.84
C LEU A 25 -25.23 0.92 27.35
N SER A 26 -25.67 -0.13 28.00
CA SER A 26 -25.60 -0.17 29.47
C SER A 26 -24.16 -0.08 29.95
N SER A 27 -23.94 0.46 31.14
CA SER A 27 -22.60 0.54 31.73
C SER A 27 -21.93 -0.84 31.84
N ALA A 28 -22.70 -1.91 32.03
CA ALA A 28 -22.22 -3.28 32.10
C ALA A 28 -21.68 -3.76 30.76
N SER A 29 -22.47 -3.59 29.67
CA SER A 29 -22.10 -4.03 28.32
C SER A 29 -20.96 -3.18 27.75
N TYR A 30 -20.95 -1.87 28.00
CA TYR A 30 -19.82 -1.01 27.65
C TYR A 30 -18.53 -1.46 28.35
N SER A 31 -18.60 -1.75 29.67
CA SER A 31 -17.43 -2.22 30.42
C SER A 31 -16.97 -3.62 29.96
N ALA A 32 -17.88 -4.50 29.59
CA ALA A 32 -17.54 -5.81 29.04
C ALA A 32 -16.82 -5.68 27.69
N TRP A 33 -17.36 -4.85 26.77
CA TRP A 33 -16.67 -4.53 25.51
C TRP A 33 -15.29 -3.92 25.74
N LYS A 34 -15.16 -2.96 26.69
CA LYS A 34 -13.87 -2.33 27.00
C LYS A 34 -12.84 -3.37 27.48
N ARG A 35 -13.23 -4.28 28.38
CA ARG A 35 -12.35 -5.38 28.80
C ARG A 35 -12.01 -6.35 27.67
N CYS A 36 -12.95 -6.58 26.76
CA CYS A 36 -12.66 -7.40 25.58
C CYS A 36 -11.48 -6.83 24.78
N ILE A 37 -11.50 -5.55 24.47
CA ILE A 37 -10.45 -4.90 23.66
C ILE A 37 -9.15 -4.62 24.43
N THR A 38 -9.20 -4.46 25.77
CA THR A 38 -8.01 -4.16 26.58
C THR A 38 -7.34 -5.41 27.13
N ASP A 39 -8.14 -6.37 27.59
CA ASP A 39 -7.67 -7.53 28.36
C ASP A 39 -7.83 -8.85 27.57
N GLY A 40 -8.39 -8.81 26.35
CA GLY A 40 -8.63 -9.99 25.51
C GLY A 40 -9.71 -10.95 26.06
N THR A 41 -10.64 -10.45 26.91
CA THR A 41 -11.73 -11.26 27.44
C THR A 41 -12.82 -11.48 26.38
N SER A 42 -13.33 -12.70 26.24
CA SER A 42 -14.45 -12.97 25.32
C SER A 42 -15.73 -12.29 25.75
N LEU A 43 -16.52 -11.82 24.78
CA LEU A 43 -17.86 -11.31 25.00
C LEU A 43 -18.87 -12.45 25.10
N ASP A 44 -19.79 -12.37 26.08
CA ASP A 44 -20.93 -13.26 26.14
C ASP A 44 -22.02 -12.83 25.13
N ILE A 45 -22.90 -13.79 24.80
CA ILE A 45 -23.94 -13.55 23.79
C ILE A 45 -24.96 -12.50 24.22
N GLY A 46 -25.19 -12.33 25.51
CA GLY A 46 -26.11 -11.30 26.04
C GLY A 46 -25.58 -9.90 25.77
N THR A 47 -24.29 -9.68 26.08
CA THR A 47 -23.57 -8.43 25.75
C THR A 47 -23.54 -8.20 24.23
N ALA A 48 -23.26 -9.24 23.42
CA ALA A 48 -23.28 -9.12 21.97
C ALA A 48 -24.66 -8.75 21.41
N ASN A 49 -25.75 -9.27 21.99
CA ASN A 49 -27.12 -8.90 21.59
C ASN A 49 -27.42 -7.42 21.90
N GLU A 50 -27.01 -6.91 23.05
CA GLU A 50 -27.20 -5.49 23.39
C GLU A 50 -26.41 -4.57 22.44
N ILE A 51 -25.16 -4.94 22.13
CA ILE A 51 -24.34 -4.18 21.17
C ILE A 51 -24.96 -4.21 19.77
N ALA A 52 -25.42 -5.37 19.30
CA ALA A 52 -26.07 -5.52 18.01
C ALA A 52 -27.34 -4.67 17.89
N GLU A 53 -28.21 -4.70 18.91
CA GLU A 53 -29.43 -3.87 18.95
C GLU A 53 -29.10 -2.37 18.93
N ALA A 54 -28.12 -1.94 19.70
CA ALA A 54 -27.68 -0.54 19.73
C ALA A 54 -27.08 -0.10 18.38
N MET A 55 -26.28 -0.95 17.73
CA MET A 55 -25.73 -0.70 16.38
C MET A 55 -26.85 -0.58 15.35
N LYS A 56 -27.83 -1.51 15.37
CA LYS A 56 -28.96 -1.49 14.44
C LYS A 56 -29.77 -0.21 14.62
N GLN A 57 -30.17 0.12 15.85
CA GLN A 57 -30.95 1.33 16.12
C GLN A 57 -30.24 2.58 15.62
N TRP A 58 -28.95 2.72 15.94
CA TRP A 58 -28.14 3.81 15.44
C TRP A 58 -28.03 3.83 13.91
N ALA A 59 -27.83 2.68 13.28
CA ALA A 59 -27.72 2.57 11.84
C ALA A 59 -29.03 2.95 11.13
N VAL A 60 -30.16 2.50 11.64
CA VAL A 60 -31.49 2.83 11.11
C VAL A 60 -31.79 4.33 11.26
N GLU A 61 -31.45 4.95 12.39
CA GLU A 61 -31.56 6.40 12.59
C GLU A 61 -30.73 7.19 11.56
N LYS A 62 -29.59 6.62 11.10
CA LYS A 62 -28.74 7.17 10.05
C LYS A 62 -29.20 6.79 8.63
N GLY A 63 -30.31 6.09 8.48
CA GLY A 63 -30.91 5.71 7.20
C GLY A 63 -30.40 4.38 6.62
N ALA A 64 -29.66 3.58 7.37
CA ALA A 64 -29.25 2.26 6.91
C ALA A 64 -30.42 1.27 6.92
N THR A 65 -30.48 0.41 5.91
CA THR A 65 -31.49 -0.64 5.75
C THR A 65 -30.90 -2.05 5.74
N HIS A 66 -29.59 -2.11 5.57
CA HIS A 66 -28.80 -3.33 5.43
C HIS A 66 -27.59 -3.30 6.37
N PHE A 67 -27.03 -4.48 6.63
CA PHE A 67 -25.72 -4.67 7.24
C PHE A 67 -24.86 -5.60 6.39
N THR A 68 -23.56 -5.53 6.59
CA THR A 68 -22.60 -6.43 5.95
C THR A 68 -21.42 -6.68 6.87
N HIS A 69 -20.91 -7.90 6.89
CA HIS A 69 -19.57 -8.18 7.37
C HIS A 69 -18.58 -7.71 6.33
N TRP A 70 -17.82 -6.69 6.71
CA TRP A 70 -16.82 -6.05 5.87
C TRP A 70 -15.44 -6.63 6.19
N PHE A 71 -14.78 -7.27 5.23
CA PHE A 71 -13.52 -7.98 5.45
C PHE A 71 -12.55 -7.82 4.28
N GLN A 72 -11.28 -8.15 4.52
CA GLN A 72 -10.17 -7.98 3.57
C GLN A 72 -9.64 -9.37 3.16
N PRO A 73 -10.23 -10.04 2.18
CA PRO A 73 -9.71 -11.30 1.66
C PRO A 73 -8.34 -11.09 0.98
N MET A 74 -7.68 -12.19 0.60
CA MET A 74 -6.36 -12.12 -0.04
C MET A 74 -6.39 -11.62 -1.49
N THR A 75 -7.48 -10.98 -1.92
CA THR A 75 -7.64 -10.37 -3.24
C THR A 75 -7.08 -8.96 -3.38
N GLY A 76 -6.79 -8.29 -2.26
CA GLY A 76 -6.36 -6.88 -2.24
C GLY A 76 -7.50 -5.86 -2.23
N VAL A 77 -8.77 -6.29 -2.33
CA VAL A 77 -9.97 -5.47 -2.19
C VAL A 77 -10.76 -5.91 -0.98
N THR A 78 -11.74 -5.10 -0.55
CA THR A 78 -12.69 -5.46 0.51
C THR A 78 -13.85 -6.27 -0.05
N ALA A 79 -14.41 -7.15 0.78
CA ALA A 79 -15.55 -7.98 0.43
C ALA A 79 -16.74 -7.65 1.31
N GLU A 80 -17.92 -7.69 0.72
CA GLU A 80 -19.20 -7.35 1.35
C GLU A 80 -20.31 -8.28 0.83
N LYS A 81 -21.18 -8.70 1.74
CA LYS A 81 -22.43 -9.38 1.43
C LYS A 81 -23.53 -8.72 2.25
N HIS A 82 -24.35 -7.91 1.58
CA HIS A 82 -25.37 -7.11 2.25
C HIS A 82 -26.63 -7.94 2.53
N ASP A 83 -26.97 -8.04 3.81
CA ASP A 83 -28.23 -8.61 4.26
C ASP A 83 -29.12 -7.49 4.83
N SER A 84 -30.42 -7.49 4.54
CA SER A 84 -31.34 -6.51 5.10
C SER A 84 -31.67 -6.83 6.56
N PHE A 85 -32.01 -5.79 7.34
CA PHE A 85 -32.51 -5.99 8.71
C PHE A 85 -33.92 -6.57 8.77
N ILE A 86 -34.54 -6.94 7.64
CA ILE A 86 -35.91 -7.33 7.54
C ILE A 86 -36.16 -8.75 8.09
N SER A 87 -37.06 -8.89 9.06
CA SER A 87 -37.56 -10.19 9.54
C SER A 87 -39.10 -10.25 9.43
N PRO A 88 -39.67 -11.32 8.82
CA PRO A 88 -41.10 -11.43 8.67
C PRO A 88 -41.78 -11.85 10.00
N VAL A 89 -42.83 -11.14 10.39
CA VAL A 89 -43.62 -11.45 11.60
C VAL A 89 -45.02 -12.01 11.29
N GLY A 90 -45.27 -12.33 10.01
CA GLY A 90 -46.56 -12.82 9.55
C GLY A 90 -47.56 -11.71 9.15
N GLY A 91 -48.64 -12.08 8.48
CA GLY A 91 -49.66 -11.13 8.05
C GLY A 91 -49.19 -10.05 7.07
N GLY A 92 -48.10 -10.29 6.33
CA GLY A 92 -47.50 -9.30 5.42
C GLY A 92 -46.74 -8.17 6.12
N LYS A 93 -46.45 -8.31 7.41
CA LYS A 93 -45.71 -7.34 8.22
C LYS A 93 -44.27 -7.80 8.45
N ILE A 94 -43.39 -6.84 8.65
CA ILE A 94 -41.97 -7.03 8.97
C ILE A 94 -41.62 -6.28 10.24
N ILE A 95 -40.52 -6.72 10.87
CA ILE A 95 -39.75 -5.96 11.86
C ILE A 95 -38.32 -5.82 11.36
N MET A 96 -37.54 -4.95 11.97
CA MET A 96 -36.12 -4.85 11.74
C MET A 96 -35.37 -5.49 12.91
N GLU A 97 -34.59 -6.54 12.62
CA GLU A 97 -33.80 -7.31 13.59
C GLU A 97 -32.36 -7.35 13.22
N PHE A 98 -31.51 -7.40 14.21
CA PHE A 98 -30.08 -7.71 14.11
C PHE A 98 -29.61 -8.28 15.44
N SER A 99 -29.24 -9.53 15.45
CA SER A 99 -28.89 -10.27 16.67
C SER A 99 -27.38 -10.26 16.94
N GLY A 100 -27.01 -10.49 18.20
CA GLY A 100 -25.60 -10.69 18.55
C GLY A 100 -24.95 -11.86 17.83
N LYS A 101 -25.73 -12.89 17.45
CA LYS A 101 -25.21 -13.99 16.61
C LYS A 101 -24.82 -13.49 15.21
N GLU A 102 -25.64 -12.64 14.61
CA GLU A 102 -25.36 -12.04 13.29
C GLU A 102 -24.22 -11.00 13.37
N LEU A 103 -24.10 -10.28 14.51
CA LEU A 103 -22.94 -9.40 14.73
C LEU A 103 -21.64 -10.19 14.82
N VAL A 104 -21.62 -11.23 15.65
CA VAL A 104 -20.37 -11.95 15.98
C VAL A 104 -19.89 -12.82 14.83
N ARG A 105 -20.81 -13.42 14.04
CA ARG A 105 -20.45 -14.40 13.02
C ARG A 105 -21.31 -14.30 11.77
N GLY A 106 -20.62 -14.30 10.60
CA GLY A 106 -21.22 -14.52 9.30
C GLY A 106 -20.74 -15.82 8.66
N GLU A 107 -21.48 -16.30 7.67
CA GLU A 107 -21.15 -17.51 6.90
C GLU A 107 -21.17 -17.19 5.39
N PRO A 108 -20.17 -16.43 4.87
CA PRO A 108 -20.09 -16.13 3.45
C PRO A 108 -19.69 -17.40 2.66
N ASP A 109 -20.06 -17.42 1.38
CA ASP A 109 -19.56 -18.41 0.44
C ASP A 109 -18.07 -18.14 0.15
N ALA A 110 -17.20 -19.04 0.60
CA ALA A 110 -15.76 -18.95 0.42
C ALA A 110 -15.29 -19.50 -0.94
N SER A 111 -16.16 -20.10 -1.76
CA SER A 111 -15.76 -20.81 -2.99
C SER A 111 -15.12 -19.89 -4.04
N SER A 112 -15.49 -18.61 -4.06
CA SER A 112 -14.98 -17.62 -5.01
C SER A 112 -13.74 -16.85 -4.53
N PHE A 113 -13.31 -17.03 -3.28
CA PHE A 113 -12.13 -16.35 -2.75
C PHE A 113 -10.86 -17.19 -2.92
N PRO A 114 -9.70 -16.55 -3.22
CA PRO A 114 -8.43 -17.26 -3.30
C PRO A 114 -8.10 -17.94 -1.98
N SER A 115 -7.71 -19.20 -2.03
CA SER A 115 -7.35 -19.98 -0.84
C SER A 115 -5.94 -20.57 -0.89
N GLY A 116 -5.28 -20.58 -2.05
CA GLY A 116 -3.94 -21.16 -2.21
C GLY A 116 -3.85 -22.59 -1.70
N GLY A 117 -4.91 -23.41 -1.92
CA GLY A 117 -4.95 -24.78 -1.45
C GLY A 117 -5.41 -25.01 -0.01
N LEU A 118 -5.70 -23.94 0.77
CA LEU A 118 -6.15 -24.06 2.17
C LEU A 118 -7.53 -24.72 2.33
N ARG A 119 -8.30 -24.85 1.27
CA ARG A 119 -9.59 -25.50 1.29
C ARG A 119 -9.75 -26.43 0.09
N ALA A 120 -10.55 -27.46 0.27
CA ALA A 120 -10.94 -28.31 -0.84
C ALA A 120 -11.90 -27.58 -1.79
N THR A 121 -11.84 -27.87 -3.09
CA THR A 121 -12.64 -27.21 -4.13
C THR A 121 -14.16 -27.29 -3.88
N PHE A 122 -14.63 -28.34 -3.22
CA PHE A 122 -16.04 -28.55 -2.89
C PHE A 122 -16.48 -27.85 -1.59
N GLU A 123 -15.58 -27.29 -0.81
CA GLU A 123 -15.89 -26.56 0.41
C GLU A 123 -16.31 -25.12 0.05
N ALA A 124 -17.59 -24.80 0.24
CA ALA A 124 -18.10 -23.47 -0.05
C ALA A 124 -18.19 -22.59 1.21
N ARG A 125 -18.28 -23.18 2.41
CA ARG A 125 -18.49 -22.43 3.64
C ARG A 125 -17.20 -21.82 4.18
N GLY A 126 -17.24 -20.50 4.48
CA GLY A 126 -16.28 -19.80 5.30
C GLY A 126 -16.95 -19.10 6.46
N TYR A 127 -16.16 -18.51 7.34
CA TYR A 127 -16.67 -17.77 8.49
C TYR A 127 -16.03 -16.39 8.54
N THR A 128 -16.87 -15.38 8.84
CA THR A 128 -16.40 -14.08 9.30
C THR A 128 -16.64 -13.97 10.80
N ALA A 129 -15.71 -13.33 11.52
CA ALA A 129 -15.88 -13.04 12.93
C ALA A 129 -15.65 -11.56 13.19
N TRP A 130 -16.56 -10.94 13.96
CA TRP A 130 -16.47 -9.54 14.32
C TRP A 130 -15.15 -9.21 15.02
N ASP A 131 -14.52 -8.12 14.59
CA ASP A 131 -13.38 -7.51 15.26
C ASP A 131 -13.85 -6.34 16.14
N PRO A 132 -13.96 -6.51 17.46
CA PRO A 132 -14.42 -5.46 18.36
C PRO A 132 -13.42 -4.31 18.54
N THR A 133 -12.20 -4.43 18.00
CA THR A 133 -11.16 -3.39 18.04
C THR A 133 -11.26 -2.39 16.88
N SER A 134 -12.09 -2.69 15.87
CA SER A 134 -12.36 -1.81 14.73
C SER A 134 -13.84 -1.42 14.70
N PHE A 135 -14.11 -0.11 14.61
CA PHE A 135 -15.47 0.41 14.70
C PHE A 135 -16.27 0.14 13.43
N ALA A 136 -17.54 -0.27 13.62
CA ALA A 136 -18.50 -0.35 12.52
C ALA A 136 -18.85 1.05 12.00
N PHE A 137 -19.15 1.15 10.71
CA PHE A 137 -19.45 2.42 10.03
C PHE A 137 -20.58 2.25 9.01
N ILE A 138 -21.21 3.37 8.64
CA ILE A 138 -22.25 3.37 7.62
C ILE A 138 -21.70 3.90 6.30
N LYS A 139 -21.83 3.08 5.27
CA LYS A 139 -21.48 3.42 3.90
C LYS A 139 -22.66 3.06 2.98
N GLU A 140 -23.11 4.03 2.18
CA GLU A 140 -24.15 3.83 1.16
C GLU A 140 -25.42 3.12 1.67
N GLY A 141 -25.88 3.49 2.87
CA GLY A 141 -27.10 2.93 3.46
C GLY A 141 -26.94 1.53 4.07
N SER A 142 -25.72 1.05 4.24
CA SER A 142 -25.39 -0.22 4.89
C SER A 142 -24.49 -0.01 6.10
N LEU A 143 -24.77 -0.73 7.18
CA LEU A 143 -23.91 -0.88 8.33
C LEU A 143 -22.79 -1.86 7.98
N CYS A 144 -21.56 -1.38 7.85
CA CYS A 144 -20.36 -2.17 7.59
C CYS A 144 -19.68 -2.54 8.90
N ILE A 145 -19.52 -3.82 9.15
CA ILE A 145 -18.96 -4.37 10.40
C ILE A 145 -17.60 -4.99 10.07
N PRO A 146 -16.48 -4.42 10.55
CA PRO A 146 -15.16 -4.99 10.32
C PRO A 146 -15.02 -6.38 10.92
N THR A 147 -14.56 -7.34 10.12
CA THR A 147 -14.44 -8.75 10.51
C THR A 147 -13.15 -9.35 9.99
N VAL A 148 -12.72 -10.45 10.61
CA VAL A 148 -11.77 -11.40 10.06
C VAL A 148 -12.51 -12.42 9.20
N PHE A 149 -11.76 -13.15 8.35
CA PHE A 149 -12.31 -14.17 7.47
C PHE A 149 -11.45 -15.42 7.47
N CYS A 150 -12.05 -16.59 7.71
CA CYS A 150 -11.37 -17.87 7.75
C CYS A 150 -12.13 -18.96 6.97
N SER A 151 -11.41 -20.04 6.66
CA SER A 151 -11.96 -21.26 6.07
C SER A 151 -12.89 -21.99 7.04
N TYR A 152 -13.57 -23.03 6.56
CA TYR A 152 -14.38 -23.92 7.38
C TYR A 152 -13.57 -24.59 8.50
N SER A 153 -12.32 -24.91 8.26
CA SER A 153 -11.37 -25.53 9.21
C SER A 153 -10.64 -24.52 10.10
N GLY A 154 -10.79 -23.22 9.84
CA GLY A 154 -10.28 -22.15 10.72
C GLY A 154 -9.00 -21.46 10.24
N GLU A 155 -8.44 -21.85 9.08
CA GLU A 155 -7.27 -21.15 8.52
C GLU A 155 -7.65 -19.73 8.06
N ALA A 156 -6.77 -18.78 8.33
CA ALA A 156 -6.97 -17.39 7.94
C ALA A 156 -6.91 -17.22 6.41
N LEU A 157 -8.02 -16.78 5.81
CA LEU A 157 -8.17 -16.46 4.39
C LEU A 157 -8.13 -14.94 4.14
N ASP A 158 -7.70 -14.17 5.12
CA ASP A 158 -7.68 -12.71 5.10
C ASP A 158 -6.29 -12.14 5.43
N LYS A 159 -6.20 -10.82 5.41
CA LYS A 159 -5.01 -10.06 5.80
C LYS A 159 -5.10 -9.54 7.23
N LYS A 160 -6.28 -9.47 7.83
CA LYS A 160 -6.52 -8.90 9.16
C LYS A 160 -6.12 -9.86 10.28
N THR A 161 -6.44 -11.13 10.17
CA THR A 161 -6.10 -12.13 11.19
C THR A 161 -4.60 -12.18 11.50
N PRO A 162 -3.70 -12.33 10.51
CA PRO A 162 -2.27 -12.33 10.80
C PRO A 162 -1.77 -10.95 11.27
N LEU A 163 -2.39 -9.84 10.86
CA LEU A 163 -2.06 -8.52 11.37
C LEU A 163 -2.31 -8.42 12.87
N LEU A 164 -3.51 -8.82 13.33
CA LEU A 164 -3.86 -8.83 14.76
C LEU A 164 -2.93 -9.73 15.57
N ARG A 165 -2.64 -10.95 15.07
CA ARG A 165 -1.66 -11.86 15.69
C ARG A 165 -0.28 -11.20 15.83
N SER A 166 0.19 -10.49 14.82
CA SER A 166 1.49 -9.80 14.83
C SER A 166 1.53 -8.61 15.81
N MET A 167 0.42 -7.88 15.93
CA MET A 167 0.29 -6.77 16.89
C MET A 167 0.32 -7.28 18.32
N ASP A 168 -0.34 -8.39 18.62
CA ASP A 168 -0.32 -8.99 19.96
C ASP A 168 1.08 -9.54 20.30
N GLU A 169 1.77 -10.12 19.33
CA GLU A 169 3.12 -10.67 19.53
C GLU A 169 4.16 -9.58 19.77
N VAL A 170 4.18 -8.51 18.97
CA VAL A 170 5.12 -7.41 19.19
C VAL A 170 4.85 -6.71 20.52
N SER A 171 3.57 -6.57 20.90
CA SER A 171 3.20 -6.04 22.22
C SER A 171 3.78 -6.89 23.35
N ARG A 172 3.59 -8.22 23.28
CA ARG A 172 4.09 -9.14 24.31
C ARG A 172 5.60 -9.05 24.48
N GLN A 173 6.36 -9.04 23.40
CA GLN A 173 7.81 -8.99 23.46
C GLN A 173 8.33 -7.61 23.87
N ALA A 174 7.69 -6.52 23.42
CA ALA A 174 8.05 -5.16 23.83
C ALA A 174 7.82 -4.93 25.32
N ILE A 175 6.75 -5.48 25.88
CA ILE A 175 6.47 -5.39 27.32
C ILE A 175 7.55 -6.10 28.14
N ARG A 176 8.07 -7.26 27.70
CA ARG A 176 9.20 -7.92 28.39
C ARG A 176 10.40 -6.98 28.51
N ILE A 177 10.77 -6.33 27.41
CA ILE A 177 11.86 -5.33 27.43
C ILE A 177 11.54 -4.17 28.38
N LEU A 178 10.32 -3.59 28.29
CA LEU A 178 9.94 -2.47 29.15
C LEU A 178 10.02 -2.82 30.65
N ARG A 179 9.66 -4.07 31.02
CA ARG A 179 9.81 -4.55 32.40
C ARG A 179 11.26 -4.54 32.90
N LEU A 180 12.22 -4.86 32.00
CA LEU A 180 13.65 -4.81 32.33
C LEU A 180 14.14 -3.38 32.60
N PHE A 181 13.49 -2.36 31.96
CA PHE A 181 13.74 -0.95 32.23
C PHE A 181 12.92 -0.40 33.42
N GLY A 182 12.17 -1.24 34.15
CA GLY A 182 11.40 -0.87 35.34
C GLY A 182 10.02 -0.29 35.04
N ASP A 183 9.55 -0.31 33.81
CA ASP A 183 8.18 0.08 33.47
C ASP A 183 7.20 -1.00 33.93
N THR A 184 6.43 -0.73 34.97
CA THR A 184 5.40 -1.63 35.52
C THR A 184 3.98 -1.21 35.16
N GLU A 185 3.80 -0.06 34.55
CA GLU A 185 2.49 0.53 34.25
C GLU A 185 1.97 0.14 32.86
N THR A 186 2.84 0.10 31.86
CA THR A 186 2.46 -0.26 30.49
C THR A 186 1.85 -1.66 30.42
N LYS A 187 0.63 -1.78 29.91
CA LYS A 187 -0.08 -3.06 29.72
C LYS A 187 -0.07 -3.50 28.28
N ARG A 188 0.01 -2.58 27.33
CA ARG A 188 0.00 -2.84 25.90
C ARG A 188 0.97 -1.93 25.16
N VAL A 189 1.65 -2.48 24.16
CA VAL A 189 2.41 -1.73 23.16
C VAL A 189 1.71 -1.92 21.82
N THR A 190 1.48 -0.84 21.10
CA THR A 190 0.74 -0.85 19.86
C THR A 190 1.61 -0.34 18.72
N ALA A 191 1.64 -1.05 17.60
CA ALA A 191 2.19 -0.55 16.36
C ALA A 191 1.31 0.60 15.85
N GLN A 192 1.92 1.76 15.61
CA GLN A 192 1.29 2.96 15.07
C GLN A 192 1.67 3.12 13.61
N VAL A 193 0.69 3.38 12.76
CA VAL A 193 0.88 3.41 11.31
C VAL A 193 0.17 4.61 10.70
N GLY A 194 0.86 5.31 9.79
CA GLY A 194 0.32 6.41 8.99
C GLY A 194 0.72 6.26 7.53
N PRO A 195 -0.15 5.70 6.66
CA PRO A 195 0.15 5.53 5.24
C PRO A 195 -0.15 6.82 4.46
N GLU A 196 0.80 7.29 3.67
CA GLU A 196 0.65 8.42 2.74
C GLU A 196 0.19 7.88 1.39
N GLN A 197 -1.02 8.22 0.94
CA GLN A 197 -1.63 7.65 -0.27
C GLN A 197 -1.45 8.56 -1.47
N GLU A 198 -0.59 8.17 -2.39
CA GLU A 198 -0.46 8.82 -3.70
C GLU A 198 -1.45 8.24 -4.72
N TYR A 199 -1.89 9.07 -5.67
CA TYR A 199 -2.85 8.69 -6.71
C TYR A 199 -2.81 9.66 -7.90
N PHE A 200 -3.31 9.19 -9.08
CA PHE A 200 -3.55 10.04 -10.24
C PHE A 200 -5.05 10.31 -10.41
N LEU A 201 -5.37 11.49 -10.93
CA LEU A 201 -6.72 11.83 -11.40
C LEU A 201 -6.69 12.06 -12.91
N VAL A 202 -7.54 11.36 -13.64
CA VAL A 202 -7.70 11.56 -15.09
C VAL A 202 -9.15 11.85 -15.43
N ASP A 203 -9.37 12.55 -16.53
CA ASP A 203 -10.71 12.80 -17.03
C ASP A 203 -11.42 11.49 -17.38
N LYS A 204 -12.68 11.34 -16.92
CA LYS A 204 -13.46 10.12 -17.09
C LYS A 204 -13.77 9.79 -18.55
N GLU A 205 -13.99 10.78 -19.39
CA GLU A 205 -14.29 10.55 -20.80
C GLU A 205 -13.06 10.13 -21.59
N LEU A 206 -11.87 10.64 -21.24
CA LEU A 206 -10.60 10.18 -21.82
C LEU A 206 -10.26 8.76 -21.36
N PHE A 207 -10.46 8.48 -20.07
CA PHE A 207 -10.25 7.14 -19.49
C PHE A 207 -11.09 6.05 -20.21
N LYS A 208 -12.36 6.34 -20.51
CA LYS A 208 -13.26 5.39 -21.20
C LYS A 208 -12.77 4.98 -22.57
N GLN A 209 -11.97 5.81 -23.22
CA GLN A 209 -11.44 5.57 -24.57
C GLN A 209 -10.16 4.72 -24.56
N ARG A 210 -9.66 4.32 -23.38
CA ARG A 210 -8.44 3.53 -23.24
C ARG A 210 -8.71 2.21 -22.52
N GLU A 211 -8.60 1.12 -23.26
CA GLU A 211 -8.82 -0.23 -22.73
C GLU A 211 -7.76 -0.62 -21.69
N ASP A 212 -6.51 -0.23 -21.90
CA ASP A 212 -5.42 -0.49 -20.99
C ASP A 212 -5.66 0.17 -19.60
N LEU A 213 -6.15 1.40 -19.56
CA LEU A 213 -6.52 2.03 -18.30
C LEU A 213 -7.72 1.33 -17.63
N ARG A 214 -8.70 0.88 -18.44
CA ARG A 214 -9.92 0.23 -17.93
C ARG A 214 -9.65 -1.16 -17.36
N PHE A 215 -8.80 -1.94 -18.00
CA PHE A 215 -8.54 -3.34 -17.63
C PHE A 215 -7.32 -3.50 -16.72
N CYS A 216 -6.28 -2.67 -16.92
CA CYS A 216 -5.00 -2.82 -16.22
C CYS A 216 -4.72 -1.70 -15.21
N GLY A 217 -5.47 -0.58 -15.25
CA GLY A 217 -5.21 0.59 -14.40
C GLY A 217 -3.96 1.38 -14.78
N ARG A 218 -3.26 0.99 -15.86
CA ARG A 218 -2.08 1.66 -16.40
C ARG A 218 -2.10 1.69 -17.93
N THR A 219 -1.37 2.65 -18.50
CA THR A 219 -1.15 2.71 -19.94
C THR A 219 -0.15 1.65 -20.39
N LEU A 220 -0.52 0.85 -21.38
CA LEU A 220 0.37 -0.13 -22.02
C LEU A 220 1.11 0.48 -23.22
N PHE A 221 0.58 1.56 -23.75
CA PHE A 221 1.15 2.38 -24.84
C PHE A 221 1.14 3.85 -24.48
N GLY A 222 2.06 4.61 -25.03
CA GLY A 222 2.11 6.06 -24.90
C GLY A 222 3.51 6.61 -25.11
N ALA A 223 3.67 7.42 -26.14
CA ALA A 223 4.89 8.17 -26.41
C ALA A 223 5.08 9.29 -25.38
N LYS A 224 6.34 9.64 -25.12
CA LYS A 224 6.66 10.75 -24.23
C LYS A 224 6.10 12.06 -24.81
N PRO A 225 5.30 12.82 -24.03
CA PRO A 225 4.79 14.11 -24.47
C PRO A 225 5.91 15.17 -24.53
N PRO A 226 5.69 16.29 -25.23
CA PRO A 226 6.68 17.40 -25.27
C PRO A 226 7.02 17.98 -23.91
N LYS A 227 6.06 17.94 -23.00
CA LYS A 227 6.21 18.34 -21.60
C LYS A 227 5.69 17.23 -20.70
N GLY A 228 6.50 16.84 -19.71
CA GLY A 228 6.14 15.95 -18.61
C GLY A 228 6.19 16.71 -17.28
N GLN A 229 7.12 16.29 -16.40
CA GLN A 229 7.32 16.86 -15.06
C GLN A 229 8.59 17.70 -14.93
N GLU A 230 9.24 18.05 -16.04
CA GLU A 230 10.62 18.62 -16.07
C GLU A 230 10.76 19.94 -15.34
N LEU A 231 9.67 20.71 -15.18
CA LEU A 231 9.69 22.00 -14.50
C LEU A 231 9.23 21.92 -13.04
N GLU A 232 8.78 20.75 -12.58
CA GLU A 232 8.19 20.52 -11.26
C GLU A 232 7.04 21.51 -10.91
N ASP A 233 6.47 22.14 -11.92
CA ASP A 233 5.47 23.21 -11.80
C ASP A 233 4.10 22.68 -11.34
N HIS A 234 3.87 21.37 -11.34
CA HIS A 234 2.71 20.77 -10.73
C HIS A 234 2.87 20.65 -9.21
N TYR A 235 4.01 20.17 -8.73
CA TYR A 235 4.29 20.00 -7.30
C TYR A 235 4.22 21.34 -6.55
N PHE A 236 4.83 22.38 -7.09
CA PHE A 236 4.84 23.74 -6.53
C PHE A 236 3.65 24.59 -6.97
N GLY A 237 2.75 24.04 -7.78
CA GLY A 237 1.56 24.74 -8.29
C GLY A 237 0.38 24.73 -7.32
N ALA A 238 -0.57 25.63 -7.54
CA ALA A 238 -1.84 25.61 -6.83
C ALA A 238 -2.69 24.41 -7.28
N ILE A 239 -3.48 23.86 -6.37
CA ILE A 239 -4.45 22.81 -6.68
C ILE A 239 -5.50 23.40 -7.63
N LYS A 240 -5.71 22.78 -8.79
CA LYS A 240 -6.67 23.24 -9.79
C LYS A 240 -8.11 23.15 -9.28
N PRO A 241 -9.03 24.01 -9.72
CA PRO A 241 -10.39 24.09 -9.16
C PRO A 241 -11.18 22.77 -9.17
N ARG A 242 -11.10 21.99 -10.26
CA ARG A 242 -11.80 20.71 -10.38
C ARG A 242 -11.24 19.67 -9.38
N VAL A 243 -9.93 19.65 -9.22
CA VAL A 243 -9.25 18.80 -8.24
C VAL A 243 -9.56 19.24 -6.81
N ALA A 244 -9.56 20.55 -6.54
CA ALA A 244 -9.92 21.09 -5.22
C ALA A 244 -11.35 20.73 -4.82
N ALA A 245 -12.31 20.73 -5.75
CA ALA A 245 -13.68 20.28 -5.50
C ALA A 245 -13.74 18.78 -5.16
N TYR A 246 -13.03 17.95 -5.91
CA TYR A 246 -12.88 16.53 -5.60
C TYR A 246 -12.25 16.29 -4.21
N MET A 247 -11.12 16.94 -3.93
CA MET A 247 -10.43 16.77 -2.66
C MET A 247 -11.25 17.23 -1.45
N LYS A 248 -12.10 18.26 -1.65
CA LYS A 248 -13.04 18.71 -0.60
C LYS A 248 -14.09 17.64 -0.30
N ASP A 249 -14.76 17.11 -1.33
CA ASP A 249 -15.78 16.06 -1.18
C ASP A 249 -15.16 14.77 -0.60
N LEU A 250 -13.93 14.45 -1.02
CA LEU A 250 -13.16 13.33 -0.47
C LEU A 250 -12.91 13.49 1.03
N ASP A 251 -12.38 14.65 1.46
CA ASP A 251 -12.13 14.93 2.87
C ASP A 251 -13.43 14.84 3.71
N GLU A 252 -14.51 15.48 3.27
CA GLU A 252 -15.79 15.47 3.97
C GLU A 252 -16.37 14.05 4.10
N THR A 253 -16.22 13.23 3.05
CA THR A 253 -16.65 11.82 3.06
C THR A 253 -15.79 10.98 4.02
N LEU A 254 -14.47 11.13 3.95
CA LEU A 254 -13.52 10.40 4.81
C LEU A 254 -13.67 10.81 6.28
N TRP A 255 -13.84 12.10 6.58
CA TRP A 255 -14.06 12.56 7.96
C TRP A 255 -15.35 12.01 8.55
N ALA A 256 -16.44 11.98 7.77
CA ALA A 256 -17.68 11.37 8.24
C ALA A 256 -17.49 9.88 8.60
N LEU A 257 -16.64 9.17 7.86
CA LEU A 257 -16.24 7.78 8.10
C LEU A 257 -15.13 7.61 9.14
N GLY A 258 -14.74 8.68 9.85
CA GLY A 258 -13.74 8.62 10.91
C GLY A 258 -12.29 8.51 10.46
N VAL A 259 -12.02 8.67 9.16
CA VAL A 259 -10.65 8.69 8.63
C VAL A 259 -10.05 10.07 8.85
N LEU A 260 -8.93 10.13 9.55
CA LEU A 260 -8.23 11.38 9.89
C LEU A 260 -7.39 11.90 8.70
N SER A 261 -7.98 12.07 7.50
CA SER A 261 -7.27 12.70 6.39
C SER A 261 -6.86 14.13 6.79
N LYS A 262 -5.57 14.42 6.73
CA LYS A 262 -4.99 15.66 7.24
C LYS A 262 -4.37 16.51 6.16
N THR A 263 -3.55 15.91 5.32
CA THR A 263 -2.74 16.60 4.32
C THR A 263 -3.19 16.19 2.93
N LYS A 264 -3.24 17.16 2.03
CA LYS A 264 -3.48 16.96 0.60
C LYS A 264 -2.66 17.96 -0.19
N HIS A 265 -2.03 17.52 -1.25
CA HIS A 265 -1.25 18.37 -2.15
C HIS A 265 -1.06 17.72 -3.52
N ASN A 266 -0.49 18.51 -4.45
CA ASN A 266 -0.05 17.99 -5.73
C ASN A 266 1.28 17.25 -5.58
N GLU A 267 1.46 16.17 -6.32
CA GLU A 267 2.71 15.44 -6.48
C GLU A 267 3.48 15.91 -7.75
N VAL A 268 4.68 15.34 -7.96
CA VAL A 268 5.61 15.80 -9.01
C VAL A 268 5.06 15.57 -10.42
N ALA A 269 4.46 14.40 -10.68
CA ALA A 269 3.90 14.13 -11.99
C ALA A 269 2.63 14.94 -12.24
N PRO A 270 2.40 15.42 -13.48
CA PRO A 270 1.13 16.04 -13.83
C PRO A 270 -0.05 15.14 -13.47
N CYS A 271 -1.13 15.70 -12.95
CA CYS A 271 -2.33 15.05 -12.43
C CYS A 271 -2.11 14.02 -11.31
N GLN A 272 -0.94 14.00 -10.67
CA GLN A 272 -0.64 13.21 -9.48
C GLN A 272 -0.87 14.02 -8.20
N HIS A 273 -1.40 13.36 -7.17
CA HIS A 273 -1.77 13.98 -5.90
C HIS A 273 -1.50 13.01 -4.75
N GLU A 274 -1.45 13.55 -3.53
CA GLU A 274 -1.32 12.78 -2.30
C GLU A 274 -2.38 13.15 -1.26
N MET A 275 -2.79 12.16 -0.50
CA MET A 275 -3.56 12.31 0.74
C MET A 275 -2.84 11.57 1.86
N ALA A 276 -2.53 12.27 2.95
CA ALA A 276 -1.89 11.70 4.13
C ALA A 276 -2.80 11.83 5.36
N PRO A 277 -3.13 10.71 6.04
CA PRO A 277 -3.89 10.71 7.29
C PRO A 277 -2.97 10.94 8.49
N ILE A 278 -3.55 11.31 9.62
CA ILE A 278 -2.89 11.16 10.92
C ILE A 278 -2.78 9.66 11.21
N TYR A 279 -1.67 9.24 11.82
CA TYR A 279 -1.44 7.85 12.19
C TYR A 279 -2.46 7.33 13.21
N SER A 280 -2.73 6.04 13.16
CA SER A 280 -3.52 5.29 14.15
C SER A 280 -2.86 3.93 14.43
N ASP A 281 -3.48 3.10 15.28
CA ASP A 281 -3.01 1.72 15.41
C ASP A 281 -3.04 0.98 14.06
N ALA A 282 -2.16 -0.01 13.89
CA ALA A 282 -1.98 -0.67 12.60
C ALA A 282 -3.26 -1.33 12.05
N ASN A 283 -4.13 -1.87 12.93
CA ASN A 283 -5.39 -2.48 12.51
C ASN A 283 -6.35 -1.41 11.94
N THR A 284 -6.58 -0.34 12.69
CA THR A 284 -7.40 0.79 12.25
C THR A 284 -6.83 1.44 10.98
N ALA A 285 -5.52 1.65 10.91
CA ALA A 285 -4.87 2.24 9.74
C ALA A 285 -5.07 1.38 8.48
N CYS A 286 -4.97 0.05 8.60
CA CYS A 286 -5.21 -0.88 7.49
C CYS A 286 -6.66 -0.83 7.00
N ASP A 287 -7.63 -0.87 7.91
CA ASP A 287 -9.05 -0.76 7.57
C ASP A 287 -9.37 0.58 6.90
N GLN A 288 -8.90 1.69 7.50
CA GLN A 288 -9.11 3.03 6.99
C GLN A 288 -8.45 3.26 5.62
N ASN A 289 -7.27 2.69 5.39
CA ASN A 289 -6.62 2.79 4.07
C ASN A 289 -7.39 2.03 2.98
N GLN A 290 -7.90 0.83 3.27
CA GLN A 290 -8.75 0.09 2.33
C GLN A 290 -10.04 0.86 2.02
N LEU A 291 -10.68 1.40 3.04
CA LEU A 291 -11.87 2.23 2.89
C LEU A 291 -11.57 3.51 2.09
N ALA A 292 -10.46 4.18 2.38
CA ALA A 292 -10.03 5.39 1.66
C ALA A 292 -9.82 5.11 0.16
N MET A 293 -9.15 4.01 -0.21
CA MET A 293 -8.95 3.64 -1.61
C MET A 293 -10.26 3.43 -2.38
N GLU A 294 -11.28 2.86 -1.72
CA GLU A 294 -12.60 2.72 -2.29
C GLU A 294 -13.30 4.07 -2.46
N VAL A 295 -13.31 4.88 -1.39
CA VAL A 295 -13.95 6.20 -1.37
C VAL A 295 -13.32 7.14 -2.40
N MET A 296 -11.99 7.15 -2.55
CA MET A 296 -11.27 7.94 -3.55
C MET A 296 -11.80 7.69 -4.96
N LYS A 297 -12.02 6.42 -5.33
CA LYS A 297 -12.57 6.05 -6.65
C LYS A 297 -14.01 6.51 -6.81
N LYS A 298 -14.85 6.31 -5.80
CA LYS A 298 -16.27 6.68 -5.83
C LYS A 298 -16.47 8.20 -5.88
N VAL A 299 -15.68 8.95 -5.12
CA VAL A 299 -15.74 10.42 -5.14
C VAL A 299 -15.24 10.95 -6.48
N ALA A 300 -14.16 10.38 -7.04
CA ALA A 300 -13.68 10.77 -8.37
C ALA A 300 -14.78 10.64 -9.44
N ASP A 301 -15.53 9.54 -9.39
CA ASP A 301 -16.63 9.29 -10.33
C ASP A 301 -17.71 10.41 -10.29
N ARG A 302 -18.05 10.90 -9.09
CA ARG A 302 -19.01 12.02 -8.91
C ARG A 302 -18.54 13.33 -9.57
N HIS A 303 -17.22 13.52 -9.64
CA HIS A 303 -16.60 14.72 -10.25
C HIS A 303 -16.22 14.54 -11.73
N GLY A 304 -16.69 13.46 -12.38
CA GLY A 304 -16.33 13.16 -13.77
C GLY A 304 -14.83 12.86 -13.94
N LEU A 305 -14.20 12.34 -12.87
CA LEU A 305 -12.80 11.94 -12.82
C LEU A 305 -12.71 10.43 -12.58
N VAL A 306 -11.53 9.87 -12.81
CA VAL A 306 -11.15 8.51 -12.39
C VAL A 306 -9.89 8.60 -11.54
N CYS A 307 -9.93 8.00 -10.36
CA CYS A 307 -8.78 7.87 -9.47
C CYS A 307 -8.02 6.60 -9.82
N LEU A 308 -6.77 6.74 -10.28
CA LEU A 308 -5.87 5.64 -10.57
C LEU A 308 -4.95 5.40 -9.36
N LEU A 309 -5.00 4.20 -8.83
CA LEU A 309 -4.17 3.76 -7.71
C LEU A 309 -3.05 2.79 -8.16
N HIS A 310 -2.89 2.56 -9.45
CA HIS A 310 -1.79 1.75 -9.98
C HIS A 310 -0.44 2.42 -9.67
N GLU A 311 0.59 1.63 -9.41
CA GLU A 311 1.94 2.11 -9.03
C GLU A 311 2.62 2.92 -10.13
N LYS A 312 2.31 2.61 -11.41
CA LYS A 312 2.89 3.31 -12.56
C LYS A 312 1.87 3.45 -13.69
N PRO A 313 0.87 4.34 -13.55
CA PRO A 313 -0.14 4.51 -14.59
C PRO A 313 0.44 5.04 -15.91
N PHE A 314 1.50 5.84 -15.83
CA PHE A 314 2.16 6.48 -16.97
C PHE A 314 3.67 6.25 -16.92
N ALA A 315 4.25 5.77 -18.00
CA ALA A 315 5.69 5.61 -18.13
C ALA A 315 6.38 6.98 -18.27
N GLY A 316 7.59 7.09 -17.75
CA GLY A 316 8.41 8.30 -17.91
C GLY A 316 8.14 9.46 -16.94
N VAL A 317 7.14 9.32 -16.06
CA VAL A 317 6.86 10.27 -14.95
C VAL A 317 6.83 9.53 -13.62
N ASN A 318 6.76 10.23 -12.49
CA ASN A 318 6.67 9.60 -11.17
C ASN A 318 5.53 8.57 -11.10
N GLY A 319 5.77 7.51 -10.36
CA GLY A 319 4.75 6.53 -9.98
C GLY A 319 4.14 6.86 -8.63
N CYS A 320 3.14 6.08 -8.22
CA CYS A 320 2.44 6.20 -6.95
C CYS A 320 2.88 5.15 -5.96
N GLY A 321 3.26 5.59 -4.78
CA GLY A 321 3.56 4.78 -3.63
C GLY A 321 2.57 5.00 -2.49
N LYS A 322 2.93 4.36 -1.38
CA LYS A 322 2.27 4.46 -0.10
C LYS A 322 3.36 4.44 0.95
N HIS A 323 3.81 5.63 1.38
CA HIS A 323 4.86 5.68 2.41
C HIS A 323 4.24 5.27 3.75
N ASP A 324 4.70 4.16 4.30
CA ASP A 324 4.17 3.56 5.51
C ASP A 324 5.00 4.00 6.72
N ASN A 325 4.50 4.98 7.45
CA ASN A 325 5.13 5.49 8.66
C ASN A 325 4.80 4.58 9.84
N TRP A 326 5.78 3.79 10.28
CA TRP A 326 5.62 2.79 11.34
C TRP A 326 6.39 3.16 12.62
N SER A 327 5.76 2.94 13.78
CA SER A 327 6.37 3.16 15.10
C SER A 327 5.71 2.27 16.16
N LEU A 328 6.25 2.26 17.38
CA LEU A 328 5.66 1.59 18.54
C LEU A 328 5.36 2.60 19.65
N SER A 329 4.17 2.49 20.23
CA SER A 329 3.75 3.33 21.37
C SER A 329 3.10 2.51 22.48
N THR A 330 3.35 2.89 23.72
CA THR A 330 2.70 2.30 24.89
C THR A 330 1.28 2.84 25.04
N ASP A 331 0.42 2.12 25.75
CA ASP A 331 -0.91 2.57 26.17
C ASP A 331 -0.87 3.77 27.14
N THR A 332 0.30 4.06 27.71
CA THR A 332 0.57 5.28 28.51
C THR A 332 1.00 6.49 27.64
N GLY A 333 1.04 6.33 26.32
CA GLY A 333 1.33 7.41 25.36
C GLY A 333 2.82 7.65 25.06
N LYS A 334 3.72 6.76 25.49
CA LYS A 334 5.16 6.87 25.23
C LYS A 334 5.52 6.22 23.90
N ASN A 335 6.09 7.00 22.96
CA ASN A 335 6.65 6.47 21.72
C ASN A 335 8.05 5.88 21.99
N LEU A 336 8.27 4.61 21.59
CA LEU A 336 9.49 3.85 21.90
C LEU A 336 10.67 4.17 20.95
N PHE A 337 10.40 4.81 19.82
CA PHE A 337 11.41 5.31 18.88
C PHE A 337 11.71 6.80 19.04
N LYS A 338 11.26 7.44 20.11
CA LYS A 338 11.59 8.84 20.37
C LYS A 338 12.98 8.95 21.03
N PRO A 339 13.98 9.54 20.33
CA PRO A 339 15.35 9.58 20.83
C PRO A 339 15.51 10.43 22.10
N GLY A 340 14.67 11.45 22.27
CA GLY A 340 14.82 12.45 23.34
C GLY A 340 15.83 13.53 22.98
N SER A 341 16.25 14.31 23.98
CA SER A 341 17.21 15.38 23.82
C SER A 341 18.67 14.90 23.79
N THR A 342 18.91 13.70 24.31
CA THR A 342 20.24 13.06 24.40
C THR A 342 20.15 11.62 23.90
N PRO A 343 20.08 11.40 22.56
CA PRO A 343 19.91 10.07 21.99
C PRO A 343 21.01 9.09 22.43
N SER A 344 22.25 9.55 22.53
CA SER A 344 23.41 8.74 22.93
C SER A 344 23.29 8.15 24.34
N GLN A 345 22.48 8.76 25.22
CA GLN A 345 22.28 8.33 26.60
C GLN A 345 20.92 7.59 26.80
N ASN A 346 20.06 7.56 25.80
CA ASN A 346 18.76 6.91 25.89
C ASN A 346 18.87 5.40 25.57
N ALA A 347 19.31 4.62 26.56
CA ALA A 347 19.57 3.19 26.39
C ALA A 347 18.33 2.39 25.93
N GLN A 348 17.12 2.76 26.36
CA GLN A 348 15.89 2.12 25.90
C GLN A 348 15.66 2.38 24.41
N PHE A 349 15.75 3.64 23.97
CA PHE A 349 15.66 3.99 22.55
C PHE A 349 16.70 3.26 21.72
N LEU A 350 17.96 3.23 22.18
CA LEU A 350 19.06 2.57 21.46
C LEU A 350 18.85 1.06 21.36
N LEU A 351 18.22 0.42 22.36
CA LEU A 351 17.88 -0.99 22.27
C LEU A 351 16.80 -1.25 21.22
N PHE A 352 15.72 -0.47 21.18
CA PHE A 352 14.68 -0.58 20.17
C PHE A 352 15.20 -0.27 18.76
N LEU A 353 16.08 0.73 18.63
CA LEU A 353 16.76 1.05 17.36
C LEU A 353 17.65 -0.12 16.90
N ALA A 354 18.46 -0.69 17.78
CA ALA A 354 19.31 -1.84 17.45
C ALA A 354 18.50 -3.06 17.05
N ALA A 355 17.37 -3.33 17.73
CA ALA A 355 16.43 -4.38 17.37
C ALA A 355 15.84 -4.16 15.96
N PHE A 356 15.44 -2.92 15.64
CA PHE A 356 14.90 -2.60 14.33
C PHE A 356 15.95 -2.78 13.22
N ILE A 357 17.17 -2.25 13.40
CA ILE A 357 18.27 -2.38 12.44
C ILE A 357 18.57 -3.85 12.19
N LYS A 358 18.70 -4.65 13.26
CA LYS A 358 18.94 -6.10 13.15
C LYS A 358 17.81 -6.80 12.41
N GLY A 359 16.55 -6.57 12.79
CA GLY A 359 15.40 -7.20 12.18
C GLY A 359 15.26 -6.90 10.69
N VAL A 360 15.46 -5.64 10.30
CA VAL A 360 15.45 -5.25 8.88
C VAL A 360 16.61 -5.89 8.12
N ASP A 361 17.81 -5.97 8.69
CA ASP A 361 18.96 -6.61 8.06
C ASP A 361 18.76 -8.13 7.90
N ASP A 362 18.30 -8.80 8.93
CA ASP A 362 18.10 -10.26 8.92
C ASP A 362 16.96 -10.69 7.99
N TYR A 363 15.92 -9.87 7.82
CA TYR A 363 14.70 -10.22 7.08
C TYR A 363 14.38 -9.25 5.92
N GLN A 364 15.40 -8.56 5.38
CA GLN A 364 15.26 -7.65 4.24
C GLN A 364 14.60 -8.31 3.02
N ASP A 365 14.90 -9.58 2.79
CA ASP A 365 14.35 -10.40 1.71
C ASP A 365 12.82 -10.57 1.84
N PHE A 366 12.33 -10.85 3.06
CA PHE A 366 10.90 -10.96 3.30
C PHE A 366 10.19 -9.61 3.23
N LEU A 367 10.79 -8.55 3.80
CA LEU A 367 10.24 -7.19 3.67
C LEU A 367 10.08 -6.80 2.19
N ARG A 368 11.09 -7.09 1.34
CA ARG A 368 10.98 -6.88 -0.11
C ARG A 368 9.85 -7.70 -0.74
N ALA A 369 9.67 -8.95 -0.29
CA ALA A 369 8.59 -9.80 -0.79
C ALA A 369 7.20 -9.25 -0.43
N THR A 370 7.02 -8.60 0.72
CA THR A 370 5.71 -8.02 1.12
C THR A 370 5.24 -6.88 0.23
N VAL A 371 6.13 -6.25 -0.51
CA VAL A 371 5.83 -5.15 -1.45
C VAL A 371 6.01 -5.58 -2.92
N ALA A 372 6.18 -6.88 -3.14
CA ALA A 372 6.35 -7.46 -4.46
C ALA A 372 5.00 -7.59 -5.17
N PHE A 373 4.84 -6.83 -6.25
CA PHE A 373 3.65 -6.80 -7.09
C PHE A 373 4.04 -6.32 -8.50
N PRO A 374 3.42 -6.82 -9.59
CA PRO A 374 3.80 -6.44 -10.96
C PRO A 374 3.83 -4.94 -11.20
N GLY A 375 2.83 -4.21 -10.69
CA GLY A 375 2.77 -2.75 -10.80
C GLY A 375 3.96 -2.05 -10.14
N ASN A 376 4.42 -2.56 -9.01
CA ASN A 376 5.52 -1.99 -8.25
C ASN A 376 6.90 -2.23 -8.90
N ASP A 377 7.04 -3.28 -9.73
CA ASP A 377 8.25 -3.51 -10.55
C ASP A 377 8.46 -2.39 -11.57
N HIS A 378 7.39 -1.73 -12.03
CA HIS A 378 7.47 -0.57 -12.93
C HIS A 378 7.81 0.72 -12.21
N ARG A 379 7.62 0.79 -10.87
CA ARG A 379 7.81 1.98 -10.06
C ARG A 379 9.19 2.04 -9.41
N LEU A 380 9.66 0.95 -8.79
CA LEU A 380 10.88 0.93 -7.99
C LEU A 380 12.13 1.26 -8.81
N GLY A 381 13.06 2.01 -8.21
CA GLY A 381 14.40 2.29 -8.74
C GLY A 381 14.58 3.63 -9.44
N ALA A 382 13.52 4.44 -9.61
CA ALA A 382 13.63 5.75 -10.24
C ALA A 382 12.47 6.69 -9.83
N GLN A 383 12.67 8.00 -10.07
CA GLN A 383 11.59 9.00 -9.96
C GLN A 383 10.90 8.97 -8.57
N GLU A 384 11.68 9.19 -7.52
CA GLU A 384 11.29 9.21 -6.10
C GLU A 384 10.89 7.84 -5.51
N ALA A 385 10.88 6.77 -6.28
CA ALA A 385 10.70 5.42 -5.76
C ALA A 385 12.06 4.79 -5.38
N PRO A 386 12.19 4.18 -4.19
CA PRO A 386 13.46 3.60 -3.76
C PRO A 386 13.86 2.41 -4.62
N PRO A 387 15.16 2.05 -4.65
CA PRO A 387 15.64 0.85 -5.32
C PRO A 387 15.15 -0.42 -4.61
N ALA A 388 15.25 -1.57 -5.29
CA ALA A 388 14.85 -2.86 -4.75
C ALA A 388 15.73 -3.35 -3.58
N VAL A 389 16.94 -2.84 -3.45
CA VAL A 389 17.84 -3.13 -2.31
C VAL A 389 17.37 -2.36 -1.08
N LEU A 390 17.05 -3.10 -0.03
CA LEU A 390 16.61 -2.50 1.22
C LEU A 390 17.81 -1.96 2.01
N SER A 391 17.73 -0.71 2.45
CA SER A 391 18.71 -0.05 3.33
C SER A 391 18.00 0.91 4.28
N ILE A 392 18.66 1.26 5.39
CA ILE A 392 18.11 2.16 6.40
C ILE A 392 18.88 3.48 6.36
N PHE A 393 18.16 4.59 6.20
CA PHE A 393 18.66 5.95 6.38
C PHE A 393 18.40 6.40 7.83
N LEU A 394 19.46 6.83 8.53
CA LEU A 394 19.38 7.33 9.91
C LEU A 394 19.58 8.85 10.00
N GLY A 395 20.17 9.47 9.00
CA GLY A 395 20.65 10.85 9.06
C GLY A 395 21.96 10.99 9.83
N ASP A 396 22.59 12.15 9.74
CA ASP A 396 23.96 12.37 10.25
C ASP A 396 24.07 12.24 11.77
N ASP A 397 23.15 12.86 12.52
CA ASP A 397 23.21 12.86 13.98
C ASP A 397 23.10 11.45 14.58
N LEU A 398 22.11 10.66 14.12
CA LEU A 398 21.90 9.33 14.66
C LEU A 398 22.96 8.34 14.15
N SER A 399 23.47 8.53 12.93
CA SER A 399 24.61 7.77 12.43
C SER A 399 25.85 8.01 13.26
N GLY A 400 26.11 9.28 13.67
CA GLY A 400 27.20 9.63 14.57
C GLY A 400 27.09 8.95 15.93
N VAL A 401 25.86 8.84 16.48
CA VAL A 401 25.59 8.09 17.73
C VAL A 401 25.91 6.60 17.53
N VAL A 402 25.43 5.98 16.46
CA VAL A 402 25.69 4.56 16.13
C VAL A 402 27.19 4.30 15.97
N GLU A 403 27.90 5.14 15.21
CA GLU A 403 29.34 5.03 15.02
C GLU A 403 30.12 5.16 16.34
N SER A 404 29.74 6.10 17.19
CA SER A 404 30.39 6.27 18.50
C SER A 404 30.25 5.06 19.41
N ILE A 405 29.07 4.41 19.40
CA ILE A 405 28.81 3.16 20.14
C ILE A 405 29.69 2.03 19.59
N ILE A 406 29.78 1.88 18.26
CA ILE A 406 30.60 0.84 17.61
C ILE A 406 32.08 1.04 17.96
N GLN A 407 32.58 2.27 17.87
CA GLN A 407 33.98 2.61 18.13
C GLN A 407 34.31 2.67 19.63
N GLY A 408 33.31 2.81 20.48
CA GLY A 408 33.48 3.00 21.93
C GLY A 408 34.02 4.41 22.29
N THR A 409 33.62 5.41 21.52
CA THR A 409 33.95 6.82 21.73
C THR A 409 32.79 7.61 22.31
N GLU A 410 33.05 8.74 22.94
CA GLU A 410 31.98 9.63 23.41
C GLU A 410 31.36 10.39 22.22
N HIS A 411 30.03 10.42 22.15
CA HIS A 411 29.28 11.27 21.22
C HIS A 411 28.82 12.54 21.91
N LYS A 412 28.99 13.68 21.24
CA LYS A 412 28.36 14.95 21.70
C LYS A 412 27.09 15.15 20.88
N ASP A 413 25.95 14.94 21.55
CA ASP A 413 24.66 15.22 20.95
C ASP A 413 24.59 16.69 20.49
N SER A 414 24.20 16.93 19.25
CA SER A 414 24.23 18.25 18.59
C SER A 414 23.08 19.17 18.97
N GLY A 415 22.35 18.94 19.99
CA GLY A 415 21.29 19.84 20.51
C GLY A 415 20.36 20.46 19.41
N LYS A 416 19.31 21.12 19.79
CA LYS A 416 18.45 21.83 18.84
C LYS A 416 19.20 23.02 18.25
N ARG A 417 19.36 23.06 16.93
CA ARG A 417 19.89 24.21 16.19
C ARG A 417 18.73 25.05 15.66
N ASN A 418 18.90 26.36 15.64
CA ASN A 418 18.00 27.27 14.93
C ASN A 418 18.64 27.66 13.60
N LEU A 419 17.82 27.67 12.55
CA LEU A 419 18.21 28.22 11.25
C LEU A 419 18.09 29.75 11.31
N GLU A 420 19.18 30.42 10.99
CA GLU A 420 19.20 31.87 10.75
C GLU A 420 19.10 32.14 9.26
N VAL A 421 17.93 32.63 8.82
CA VAL A 421 17.65 32.89 7.41
C VAL A 421 18.17 34.25 6.97
N GLY A 422 18.74 35.04 7.92
CA GLY A 422 19.33 36.36 7.65
C GLY A 422 18.29 37.46 7.38
N VAL A 423 17.06 37.28 7.85
CA VAL A 423 15.96 38.26 7.74
C VAL A 423 15.39 38.52 9.13
N ASP A 424 15.57 39.75 9.64
CA ASP A 424 15.24 40.13 11.03
C ASP A 424 13.78 39.94 11.43
N VAL A 425 12.84 40.01 10.50
CA VAL A 425 11.39 39.85 10.76
C VAL A 425 10.94 38.41 10.83
N LEU A 426 11.79 37.43 10.49
CA LEU A 426 11.41 36.02 10.54
C LEU A 426 11.66 35.46 11.96
N PRO A 427 10.72 34.65 12.48
CA PRO A 427 10.97 33.94 13.72
C PRO A 427 12.11 32.94 13.57
N ALA A 428 12.82 32.64 14.68
CA ALA A 428 13.82 31.58 14.68
C ALA A 428 13.18 30.25 14.29
N ILE A 429 13.72 29.59 13.26
CA ILE A 429 13.22 28.31 12.76
C ILE A 429 14.04 27.19 13.41
N PRO A 430 13.45 26.37 14.30
CA PRO A 430 14.16 25.21 14.81
C PRO A 430 14.47 24.26 13.66
N GLN A 431 15.75 23.92 13.52
CA GLN A 431 16.17 22.90 12.56
C GLN A 431 15.84 21.51 13.10
N ASP A 432 15.20 20.68 12.28
CA ASP A 432 15.05 19.26 12.59
C ASP A 432 16.42 18.57 12.34
N ASN A 433 16.80 17.68 13.25
CA ASN A 433 18.11 17.00 13.18
C ASN A 433 18.09 15.83 12.16
N THR A 434 16.93 15.52 11.57
CA THR A 434 16.79 14.47 10.56
C THR A 434 16.35 15.08 9.24
N ASP A 435 17.17 14.90 8.21
CA ASP A 435 16.77 15.17 6.82
C ASP A 435 16.02 13.97 6.25
N ARG A 436 15.29 14.17 5.15
CA ARG A 436 14.60 13.10 4.43
C ARG A 436 15.44 12.69 3.21
N ASN A 437 15.83 11.41 3.15
CA ASN A 437 16.45 10.85 1.96
C ASN A 437 15.36 10.19 1.09
N ARG A 438 14.94 10.87 0.04
CA ARG A 438 13.89 10.39 -0.89
C ARG A 438 14.26 9.10 -1.62
N THR A 439 15.55 8.74 -1.67
CA THR A 439 16.02 7.51 -2.34
C THR A 439 16.12 6.32 -1.40
N SER A 440 15.94 6.52 -0.09
CA SER A 440 16.03 5.45 0.90
C SER A 440 14.76 4.63 0.97
N PRO A 441 14.84 3.28 0.92
CA PRO A 441 13.67 2.41 1.10
C PRO A 441 13.10 2.44 2.51
N MET A 442 13.94 2.67 3.53
CA MET A 442 13.55 2.76 4.94
C MET A 442 14.27 3.95 5.58
N ALA A 443 13.53 4.96 6.02
CA ALA A 443 14.10 6.16 6.60
C ALA A 443 13.62 6.40 8.04
N PHE A 444 14.55 6.69 8.95
CA PHE A 444 14.20 7.18 10.28
C PHE A 444 13.82 8.67 10.20
N THR A 445 12.62 9.02 10.66
CA THR A 445 12.08 10.38 10.59
C THR A 445 11.73 10.94 11.98
N GLY A 446 12.66 10.86 12.92
CA GLY A 446 12.61 11.50 14.25
C GLY A 446 12.00 10.64 15.35
N ASN A 447 10.93 9.88 15.11
CA ASN A 447 10.30 8.98 16.09
C ASN A 447 9.57 7.79 15.45
N LYS A 448 9.86 7.54 14.17
CA LYS A 448 9.24 6.48 13.36
C LYS A 448 10.14 6.12 12.20
N PHE A 449 9.85 4.98 11.58
CA PHE A 449 10.47 4.57 10.32
C PHE A 449 9.45 4.70 9.20
N GLU A 450 9.87 5.28 8.09
CA GLU A 450 9.09 5.44 6.88
C GLU A 450 9.50 4.37 5.88
N PHE A 451 8.64 3.38 5.64
CA PHE A 451 8.87 2.35 4.63
C PHE A 451 8.29 2.79 3.29
N ARG A 452 9.15 3.13 2.34
CA ARG A 452 8.83 3.85 1.11
C ARG A 452 8.56 2.94 -0.11
N MET A 453 8.75 1.64 0.04
CA MET A 453 8.65 0.70 -1.09
C MET A 453 7.22 0.25 -1.42
N LEU A 454 6.22 0.53 -0.58
CA LEU A 454 4.84 0.07 -0.80
C LEU A 454 4.24 0.70 -2.05
N GLY A 455 3.56 -0.14 -2.85
CA GLY A 455 2.78 0.31 -3.99
C GLY A 455 1.43 0.92 -3.60
N SER A 456 0.97 1.90 -4.36
CA SER A 456 -0.26 2.66 -4.09
C SER A 456 -1.52 1.81 -4.09
N SER A 457 -1.62 0.77 -4.91
CA SER A 457 -2.80 -0.11 -5.00
C SER A 457 -2.86 -1.18 -3.92
N GLN A 458 -1.76 -1.39 -3.18
CA GLN A 458 -1.64 -2.53 -2.27
C GLN A 458 -2.21 -2.26 -0.88
N SER A 459 -2.59 -3.33 -0.17
CA SER A 459 -2.87 -3.27 1.26
C SER A 459 -1.58 -3.10 2.05
N ILE A 460 -1.60 -2.24 3.05
CA ILE A 460 -0.46 -2.04 3.97
C ILE A 460 -0.33 -3.17 5.00
N SER A 461 -1.27 -4.12 5.06
CA SER A 461 -1.23 -5.20 6.07
C SER A 461 0.00 -6.08 5.95
N GLY A 462 0.40 -6.48 4.73
CA GLY A 462 1.58 -7.34 4.52
C GLY A 462 2.88 -6.78 5.11
N PRO A 463 3.29 -5.58 4.72
CA PRO A 463 4.47 -4.91 5.32
C PRO A 463 4.38 -4.76 6.83
N ASN A 464 3.21 -4.38 7.37
CA ASN A 464 3.02 -4.21 8.81
C ASN A 464 3.06 -5.52 9.58
N ILE A 465 2.52 -6.62 9.03
CA ILE A 465 2.68 -7.97 9.59
C ILE A 465 4.17 -8.32 9.69
N ALA A 466 4.93 -8.05 8.63
CA ALA A 466 6.36 -8.31 8.62
C ALA A 466 7.12 -7.46 9.65
N LEU A 467 6.92 -6.13 9.64
CA LEU A 467 7.59 -5.23 10.58
C LEU A 467 7.30 -5.59 12.04
N ASN A 468 6.04 -5.87 12.38
CA ASN A 468 5.67 -6.30 13.72
C ASN A 468 6.34 -7.62 14.11
N THR A 469 6.37 -8.60 13.20
CA THR A 469 6.90 -9.94 13.49
C THR A 469 8.41 -9.95 13.63
N ILE A 470 9.15 -9.27 12.73
CA ILE A 470 10.60 -9.17 12.85
C ILE A 470 11.01 -8.40 14.11
N MET A 471 10.26 -7.36 14.43
CA MET A 471 10.50 -6.62 15.66
C MET A 471 10.21 -7.47 16.91
N ALA A 472 9.15 -8.27 16.89
CA ALA A 472 8.86 -9.23 17.98
C ALA A 472 9.97 -10.27 18.14
N GLU A 473 10.54 -10.78 17.05
CA GLU A 473 11.65 -11.73 17.08
C GLU A 473 12.88 -11.12 17.75
N GLU A 474 13.28 -9.91 17.34
CA GLU A 474 14.49 -9.30 17.88
C GLU A 474 14.31 -8.89 19.35
N LEU A 475 13.17 -8.36 19.71
CA LEU A 475 12.84 -8.04 21.10
C LEU A 475 12.79 -9.32 21.97
N LYS A 476 12.28 -10.42 21.41
CA LYS A 476 12.31 -11.72 22.10
C LYS A 476 13.73 -12.19 22.37
N GLN A 477 14.60 -12.17 21.35
CA GLN A 477 16.01 -12.57 21.52
C GLN A 477 16.70 -11.68 22.58
N PHE A 478 16.49 -10.38 22.53
CA PHE A 478 17.07 -9.43 23.49
C PHE A 478 16.52 -9.65 24.89
N ALA A 479 15.23 -9.92 25.04
CA ALA A 479 14.62 -10.21 26.33
C ALA A 479 15.16 -11.53 26.90
N ASP A 480 15.24 -12.60 26.11
CA ASP A 480 15.74 -13.91 26.52
C ASP A 480 17.21 -13.82 27.05
N GLU A 481 18.04 -12.94 26.44
CA GLU A 481 19.41 -12.69 26.90
C GLU A 481 19.44 -11.84 28.16
N LEU A 482 18.73 -10.73 28.18
CA LEU A 482 18.82 -9.74 29.26
C LEU A 482 18.08 -10.17 30.55
N GLU A 483 17.02 -10.98 30.47
CA GLU A 483 16.32 -11.53 31.65
C GLU A 483 17.21 -12.44 32.50
N THR A 484 18.26 -13.03 31.90
CA THR A 484 19.23 -13.90 32.59
C THR A 484 20.47 -13.15 33.09
N SER A 485 20.57 -11.84 32.78
CA SER A 485 21.72 -11.02 33.14
C SER A 485 21.87 -10.83 34.65
N LYS A 486 23.11 -10.84 35.11
CA LYS A 486 23.48 -10.46 36.49
C LYS A 486 23.87 -8.99 36.63
N ASP A 487 24.22 -8.34 35.53
CA ASP A 487 24.55 -6.93 35.43
C ASP A 487 23.89 -6.34 34.20
N PHE A 488 22.63 -5.99 34.37
CA PHE A 488 21.76 -5.51 33.27
C PHE A 488 22.37 -4.36 32.47
N GLN A 489 22.99 -3.38 33.15
CA GLN A 489 23.53 -2.20 32.45
C GLN A 489 24.72 -2.57 31.57
N THR A 490 25.63 -3.36 32.08
CA THR A 490 26.82 -3.81 31.33
C THR A 490 26.42 -4.70 30.15
N ASP A 491 25.51 -5.65 30.38
CA ASP A 491 25.10 -6.59 29.32
C ASP A 491 24.24 -5.90 28.27
N LEU A 492 23.39 -4.95 28.65
CA LEU A 492 22.62 -4.10 27.73
C LEU A 492 23.57 -3.31 26.79
N GLN A 493 24.61 -2.66 27.32
CA GLN A 493 25.59 -1.94 26.51
C GLN A 493 26.32 -2.86 25.54
N LYS A 494 26.73 -4.04 25.99
CA LYS A 494 27.38 -5.04 25.14
C LYS A 494 26.46 -5.52 24.03
N LEU A 495 25.20 -5.81 24.35
CA LEU A 495 24.20 -6.26 23.39
C LEU A 495 23.96 -5.22 22.31
N ILE A 496 23.71 -3.96 22.69
CA ILE A 496 23.52 -2.86 21.74
C ILE A 496 24.76 -2.70 20.84
N LYS A 497 25.96 -2.62 21.42
CA LYS A 497 27.22 -2.49 20.69
C LYS A 497 27.43 -3.65 19.73
N LYS A 498 27.26 -4.88 20.17
CA LYS A 498 27.39 -6.08 19.34
C LYS A 498 26.44 -6.02 18.16
N THR A 499 25.15 -5.80 18.42
CA THR A 499 24.10 -5.76 17.41
C THR A 499 24.38 -4.69 16.34
N LEU A 500 24.67 -3.46 16.76
CA LEU A 500 24.98 -2.38 15.83
C LEU A 500 26.24 -2.66 15.01
N THR A 501 27.26 -3.31 15.59
CA THR A 501 28.48 -3.68 14.88
C THR A 501 28.21 -4.74 13.81
N GLU A 502 27.41 -5.76 14.12
CA GLU A 502 27.12 -6.89 13.23
C GLU A 502 26.19 -6.47 12.06
N HIS A 503 25.24 -5.54 12.32
CA HIS A 503 24.20 -5.17 11.38
C HIS A 503 24.34 -3.77 10.75
N GLN A 504 25.47 -3.07 10.96
CA GLN A 504 25.70 -1.76 10.34
C GLN A 504 25.71 -1.76 8.81
N ARG A 505 25.89 -2.93 8.20
CA ARG A 505 25.92 -3.09 6.73
C ARG A 505 24.66 -2.60 6.02
N ILE A 506 23.49 -2.61 6.69
CA ILE A 506 22.22 -2.16 6.13
C ILE A 506 22.02 -0.64 6.21
N ILE A 507 22.86 0.06 7.02
CA ILE A 507 22.77 1.52 7.17
C ILE A 507 23.43 2.19 5.96
N PHE A 508 22.69 3.06 5.29
CA PHE A 508 23.15 3.83 4.15
C PHE A 508 22.48 5.20 4.08
N ASN A 509 23.28 6.25 4.14
CA ASN A 509 22.82 7.65 4.11
C ASN A 509 23.05 8.35 2.76
N GLY A 510 23.56 7.63 1.76
CA GLY A 510 23.88 8.18 0.45
C GLY A 510 22.72 8.13 -0.55
N ASN A 511 23.02 8.41 -1.81
CA ASN A 511 22.06 8.37 -2.91
C ASN A 511 21.78 6.92 -3.35
N GLY A 512 20.58 6.40 -3.07
CA GLY A 512 20.15 5.04 -3.43
C GLY A 512 20.00 4.79 -4.94
N TYR A 513 19.99 5.85 -5.78
CA TYR A 513 19.93 5.73 -7.24
C TYR A 513 21.28 5.59 -7.91
N ASP A 514 22.38 5.72 -7.16
CA ASP A 514 23.71 5.55 -7.71
C ASP A 514 23.99 4.08 -8.03
N ASP A 515 24.40 3.77 -9.25
CA ASP A 515 24.77 2.41 -9.65
C ASP A 515 25.90 1.84 -8.76
N ALA A 516 26.78 2.71 -8.24
CA ALA A 516 27.82 2.35 -7.29
C ALA A 516 27.22 1.80 -5.97
N TRP A 517 26.04 2.26 -5.56
CA TRP A 517 25.35 1.74 -4.38
C TRP A 517 24.93 0.27 -4.57
N ILE A 518 24.36 -0.09 -5.71
CA ILE A 518 23.96 -1.47 -5.98
C ILE A 518 25.15 -2.41 -5.85
N ALA A 519 26.29 -2.05 -6.46
CA ALA A 519 27.52 -2.83 -6.37
C ALA A 519 28.07 -2.91 -4.92
N GLU A 520 28.01 -1.81 -4.18
CA GLU A 520 28.42 -1.78 -2.77
C GLU A 520 27.48 -2.61 -1.88
N ALA A 521 26.19 -2.55 -2.12
CA ALA A 521 25.18 -3.33 -1.39
C ALA A 521 25.39 -4.86 -1.57
N GLU A 522 25.66 -5.29 -2.80
CA GLU A 522 26.02 -6.69 -3.10
C GLU A 522 27.30 -7.11 -2.37
N LYS A 523 28.32 -6.26 -2.37
CA LYS A 523 29.56 -6.49 -1.64
C LYS A 523 29.36 -6.57 -0.12
N ARG A 524 28.43 -5.80 0.43
CA ARG A 524 28.00 -5.90 1.85
C ARG A 524 27.15 -7.13 2.14
N GLY A 525 26.75 -7.90 1.12
CA GLY A 525 25.90 -9.08 1.24
C GLY A 525 24.42 -8.74 1.45
N LEU A 526 23.97 -7.56 1.00
CA LEU A 526 22.56 -7.19 0.98
C LEU A 526 21.85 -7.82 -0.22
N SER A 527 20.58 -8.18 -0.05
CA SER A 527 19.77 -8.80 -1.10
C SER A 527 19.33 -7.78 -2.14
N ASN A 528 19.54 -8.08 -3.43
CA ASN A 528 19.00 -7.32 -4.55
C ASN A 528 17.93 -8.15 -5.27
N LEU A 529 16.70 -8.14 -4.76
CA LEU A 529 15.55 -8.82 -5.37
C LEU A 529 14.85 -7.83 -6.31
N ALA A 530 15.43 -7.68 -7.50
CA ALA A 530 15.08 -6.61 -8.45
C ALA A 530 13.63 -6.68 -8.93
N SER A 531 13.09 -7.88 -9.13
CA SER A 531 11.72 -8.09 -9.60
C SER A 531 10.82 -8.79 -8.57
N THR A 532 9.53 -8.73 -8.78
CA THR A 532 8.54 -9.51 -8.03
C THR A 532 8.80 -11.01 -8.16
N ALA A 533 9.19 -11.49 -9.35
CA ALA A 533 9.52 -12.89 -9.58
C ALA A 533 10.71 -13.37 -8.73
N ASP A 534 11.70 -12.48 -8.47
CA ASP A 534 12.82 -12.77 -7.59
C ASP A 534 12.41 -12.76 -6.11
N ALA A 535 11.49 -11.89 -5.73
CA ALA A 535 11.12 -11.65 -4.34
C ALA A 535 10.09 -12.65 -3.78
N LEU A 536 9.07 -13.05 -4.56
CA LEU A 536 7.98 -13.91 -4.07
C LEU A 536 8.44 -15.26 -3.50
N PRO A 537 9.51 -15.93 -4.02
CA PRO A 537 10.02 -17.14 -3.39
C PRO A 537 10.47 -16.99 -1.94
N MET A 538 10.72 -15.76 -1.48
CA MET A 538 11.13 -15.47 -0.10
C MET A 538 10.03 -15.75 0.92
N TYR A 539 8.76 -15.79 0.51
CA TYR A 539 7.66 -16.23 1.39
C TYR A 539 7.87 -17.62 1.95
N THR A 540 8.40 -18.52 1.12
CA THR A 540 8.63 -19.92 1.49
C THR A 540 10.09 -20.25 1.79
N ALA A 541 10.96 -19.25 1.89
CA ALA A 541 12.33 -19.44 2.36
C ALA A 541 12.30 -19.95 3.82
N LYS A 542 13.09 -20.98 4.11
CA LYS A 542 13.07 -21.68 5.42
C LYS A 542 13.16 -20.71 6.60
N LYS A 543 14.09 -19.78 6.57
CA LYS A 543 14.31 -18.76 7.61
C LYS A 543 13.02 -17.95 7.87
N ASN A 544 12.37 -17.50 6.80
CA ASN A 544 11.20 -16.66 6.89
C ASN A 544 9.98 -17.45 7.38
N MET A 545 9.77 -18.67 6.88
CA MET A 545 8.70 -19.55 7.39
C MET A 545 8.86 -19.85 8.88
N GLU A 546 10.08 -20.19 9.32
CA GLU A 546 10.37 -20.48 10.72
C GLU A 546 10.06 -19.28 11.62
N LEU A 547 10.34 -18.05 11.18
CA LEU A 547 9.99 -16.82 11.89
C LEU A 547 8.48 -16.74 12.18
N PHE A 548 7.68 -16.81 11.14
CA PHE A 548 6.22 -16.58 11.26
C PHE A 548 5.51 -17.73 11.98
N ILE A 549 5.97 -18.97 11.79
CA ILE A 549 5.43 -20.14 12.48
C ILE A 549 5.79 -20.09 13.97
N LYS A 550 7.04 -19.76 14.30
CA LYS A 550 7.53 -19.64 15.69
C LYS A 550 6.71 -18.66 16.52
N HIS A 551 6.31 -17.53 15.92
CA HIS A 551 5.53 -16.50 16.57
C HIS A 551 4.00 -16.69 16.43
N GLY A 552 3.55 -17.76 15.79
CA GLY A 552 2.13 -18.07 15.62
C GLY A 552 1.37 -17.06 14.74
N ILE A 553 2.09 -16.36 13.85
CA ILE A 553 1.49 -15.37 12.92
C ILE A 553 0.83 -16.09 11.76
N TYR A 554 1.55 -17.06 11.18
CA TYR A 554 1.04 -17.97 10.15
C TYR A 554 1.26 -19.41 10.58
N THR A 555 0.36 -20.30 10.16
CA THR A 555 0.70 -21.71 10.05
C THR A 555 1.56 -21.92 8.79
N LYS A 556 2.16 -23.10 8.68
CA LYS A 556 2.91 -23.46 7.47
C LYS A 556 2.03 -23.37 6.23
N GLU A 557 0.83 -23.92 6.32
CA GLU A 557 -0.16 -23.94 5.25
C GLU A 557 -0.62 -22.51 4.88
N GLU A 558 -0.83 -21.65 5.86
CA GLU A 558 -1.24 -20.26 5.63
C GLU A 558 -0.17 -19.46 4.88
N ILE A 559 1.12 -19.63 5.16
CA ILE A 559 2.19 -18.90 4.45
C ILE A 559 2.45 -19.46 3.06
N GLU A 560 2.40 -20.79 2.89
CA GLU A 560 2.51 -21.44 1.58
C GLU A 560 1.37 -21.02 0.66
N ALA A 561 0.13 -20.98 1.16
CA ALA A 561 -1.04 -20.53 0.41
C ALA A 561 -0.91 -19.07 -0.06
N ARG A 562 -0.36 -18.19 0.77
CA ARG A 562 -0.12 -16.78 0.39
C ARG A 562 0.91 -16.66 -0.72
N ALA A 563 1.98 -17.45 -0.65
CA ALA A 563 2.97 -17.50 -1.72
C ALA A 563 2.34 -17.94 -3.06
N GLU A 564 1.51 -19.00 -3.04
CA GLU A 564 0.79 -19.47 -4.23
C GLU A 564 -0.13 -18.41 -4.81
N ILE A 565 -0.93 -17.73 -3.97
CA ILE A 565 -1.83 -16.66 -4.40
C ILE A 565 -1.06 -15.51 -5.04
N HIS A 566 0.06 -15.09 -4.48
CA HIS A 566 0.88 -14.02 -5.05
C HIS A 566 1.51 -14.41 -6.39
N ILE A 567 2.00 -15.65 -6.51
CA ILE A 567 2.56 -16.19 -7.77
C ILE A 567 1.49 -16.29 -8.87
N GLU A 568 0.30 -16.80 -8.51
CA GLU A 568 -0.83 -16.86 -9.44
C GLU A 568 -1.27 -15.47 -9.90
N ASN A 569 -1.39 -14.55 -8.95
CA ASN A 569 -1.76 -13.15 -9.23
C ASN A 569 -0.76 -12.48 -10.17
N TYR A 570 0.55 -12.69 -9.97
CA TYR A 570 1.58 -12.16 -10.87
C TYR A 570 1.36 -12.60 -12.32
N SER A 571 1.26 -13.91 -12.55
CA SER A 571 1.09 -14.45 -13.91
C SER A 571 -0.26 -14.05 -14.52
N THR A 572 -1.30 -13.92 -13.72
CA THR A 572 -2.64 -13.48 -14.14
C THR A 572 -2.62 -12.02 -14.59
N VAL A 573 -2.03 -11.11 -13.78
CA VAL A 573 -1.94 -9.68 -14.11
C VAL A 573 -1.15 -9.47 -15.42
N ILE A 574 0.05 -10.06 -15.53
CA ILE A 574 0.86 -9.93 -16.76
C ILE A 574 0.14 -10.51 -17.97
N SER A 575 -0.58 -11.62 -17.81
CA SER A 575 -1.37 -12.20 -18.91
C SER A 575 -2.53 -11.30 -19.34
N ILE A 576 -3.20 -10.64 -18.41
CA ILE A 576 -4.27 -9.67 -18.72
C ILE A 576 -3.68 -8.47 -19.47
N GLU A 577 -2.57 -7.92 -19.02
CA GLU A 577 -1.89 -6.81 -19.69
C GLU A 577 -1.47 -7.17 -21.11
N ALA A 578 -0.82 -8.31 -21.29
CA ALA A 578 -0.37 -8.76 -22.61
C ALA A 578 -1.55 -9.04 -23.56
N LYS A 579 -2.64 -9.67 -23.10
CA LYS A 579 -3.86 -9.86 -23.88
C LYS A 579 -4.51 -8.53 -24.27
N THR A 580 -4.54 -7.56 -23.35
CA THR A 580 -5.04 -6.20 -23.63
C THR A 580 -4.18 -5.53 -24.70
N MET A 581 -2.83 -5.67 -24.63
CA MET A 581 -1.95 -5.16 -25.67
C MET A 581 -2.26 -5.80 -27.05
N VAL A 582 -2.43 -7.11 -27.09
CA VAL A 582 -2.79 -7.82 -28.33
C VAL A 582 -4.10 -7.28 -28.90
N ASP A 583 -5.12 -7.12 -28.06
CA ASP A 583 -6.44 -6.61 -28.50
C ASP A 583 -6.33 -5.18 -29.06
N MET A 584 -5.67 -4.28 -28.33
CA MET A 584 -5.45 -2.88 -28.76
C MET A 584 -4.63 -2.81 -30.07
N ILE A 585 -3.58 -3.64 -30.21
CA ILE A 585 -2.78 -3.69 -31.43
C ILE A 585 -3.64 -4.14 -32.60
N ARG A 586 -4.34 -5.28 -32.48
CA ARG A 586 -5.12 -5.91 -33.56
C ARG A 586 -6.31 -5.05 -33.99
N HIS A 587 -7.05 -4.51 -33.05
CA HIS A 587 -8.34 -3.89 -33.34
C HIS A 587 -8.28 -2.36 -33.43
N GLN A 588 -7.23 -1.73 -32.87
CA GLN A 588 -7.14 -0.28 -32.82
C GLN A 588 -5.91 0.27 -33.56
N ILE A 589 -4.68 -0.11 -33.15
CA ILE A 589 -3.47 0.51 -33.69
C ILE A 589 -3.21 0.10 -35.15
N LEU A 590 -3.11 -1.20 -35.44
CA LEU A 590 -2.83 -1.66 -36.81
C LEU A 590 -3.83 -1.15 -37.87
N PRO A 591 -5.16 -1.18 -37.61
CA PRO A 591 -6.12 -0.61 -38.56
C PRO A 591 -5.96 0.91 -38.74
N ALA A 592 -5.63 1.63 -37.69
CA ALA A 592 -5.47 3.10 -37.72
C ALA A 592 -4.22 3.52 -38.52
N VAL A 593 -3.06 2.91 -38.24
CA VAL A 593 -1.81 3.24 -38.94
C VAL A 593 -1.80 2.77 -40.37
N SER A 594 -2.50 1.67 -40.67
CA SER A 594 -2.69 1.19 -42.05
C SER A 594 -3.52 2.16 -42.91
N ARG A 595 -4.62 2.70 -42.35
CA ARG A 595 -5.40 3.77 -43.01
C ARG A 595 -4.56 5.01 -43.25
N TYR A 596 -3.76 5.43 -42.24
CA TYR A 596 -2.89 6.59 -42.41
C TYR A 596 -1.80 6.37 -43.50
N ALA A 597 -1.14 5.23 -43.48
CA ALA A 597 -0.16 4.86 -44.53
C ALA A 597 -0.77 4.87 -45.92
N SER A 598 -2.00 4.34 -46.08
CA SER A 598 -2.73 4.35 -47.34
C SER A 598 -3.02 5.78 -47.81
N ASP A 599 -3.46 6.67 -46.94
CA ASP A 599 -3.72 8.08 -47.24
C ASP A 599 -2.43 8.80 -47.70
N LEU A 600 -1.32 8.57 -46.97
CA LEU A 600 -0.01 9.12 -47.38
C LEU A 600 0.44 8.64 -48.75
N CYS A 601 0.26 7.35 -49.07
CA CYS A 601 0.58 6.80 -50.40
C CYS A 601 -0.27 7.44 -51.49
N GLN A 602 -1.57 7.61 -51.27
CA GLN A 602 -2.47 8.29 -52.20
C GLN A 602 -2.08 9.75 -52.47
N ARG A 603 -1.75 10.48 -51.39
CA ARG A 603 -1.28 11.88 -51.49
C ARG A 603 0.06 11.97 -52.23
N ALA A 604 0.99 11.06 -51.94
CA ALA A 604 2.28 11.00 -52.65
C ALA A 604 2.09 10.80 -54.16
N ALA A 605 1.29 9.80 -54.53
CA ALA A 605 1.02 9.51 -55.94
C ALA A 605 0.33 10.69 -56.68
N SER A 606 -0.63 11.34 -56.03
CA SER A 606 -1.30 12.54 -56.58
C SER A 606 -0.34 13.74 -56.76
N LYS A 607 0.55 13.98 -55.82
CA LYS A 607 1.56 15.06 -55.89
C LYS A 607 2.58 14.78 -57.01
N GLU A 608 3.07 13.51 -57.07
CA GLU A 608 4.02 13.08 -58.09
C GLU A 608 3.45 13.24 -59.48
N GLY A 609 2.18 12.81 -59.69
CA GLY A 609 1.47 13.00 -60.96
C GLY A 609 1.29 14.48 -61.39
N MET A 610 1.37 15.40 -60.45
CA MET A 610 1.29 16.86 -60.72
C MET A 610 2.67 17.54 -60.72
N GLY A 611 3.76 16.82 -60.55
CA GLY A 611 5.12 17.36 -60.43
C GLY A 611 5.39 18.14 -59.13
N VAL A 612 4.59 17.92 -58.07
CA VAL A 612 4.74 18.55 -56.78
C VAL A 612 5.63 17.64 -55.86
N PRO A 613 6.58 18.23 -55.07
CA PRO A 613 7.38 17.44 -54.15
C PRO A 613 6.55 16.68 -53.10
N CYS A 614 6.83 15.37 -52.92
CA CYS A 614 6.12 14.47 -52.01
C CYS A 614 7.06 13.74 -51.02
N LYS A 615 8.20 14.36 -50.69
CA LYS A 615 9.22 13.75 -49.83
C LYS A 615 8.67 13.36 -48.45
N TYR A 616 7.86 14.21 -47.86
CA TYR A 616 7.23 13.95 -46.55
C TYR A 616 6.34 12.71 -46.58
N GLU A 617 5.39 12.68 -47.51
CA GLU A 617 4.44 11.58 -47.61
C GLU A 617 5.13 10.24 -47.89
N THR A 618 6.10 10.23 -48.82
CA THR A 618 6.84 9.03 -49.19
C THR A 618 7.73 8.52 -48.05
N ALA A 619 8.44 9.40 -47.35
CA ALA A 619 9.31 9.03 -46.25
C ALA A 619 8.50 8.51 -45.07
N THR A 620 7.44 9.25 -44.66
CA THR A 620 6.57 8.86 -43.57
C THR A 620 5.83 7.56 -43.80
N ALA A 621 5.27 7.34 -45.03
CA ALA A 621 4.59 6.11 -45.39
C ALA A 621 5.52 4.88 -45.30
N LYS A 622 6.78 5.02 -45.73
CA LYS A 622 7.79 3.94 -45.61
C LYS A 622 8.11 3.60 -44.17
N GLU A 623 8.30 4.59 -43.30
CA GLU A 623 8.64 4.35 -41.90
C GLU A 623 7.45 3.79 -41.15
N VAL A 624 6.24 4.34 -41.33
CA VAL A 624 5.00 3.78 -40.77
C VAL A 624 4.81 2.34 -41.20
N GLY A 625 5.01 2.02 -42.49
CA GLY A 625 4.91 0.64 -42.99
C GLY A 625 5.88 -0.32 -42.32
N LYS A 626 7.16 0.08 -42.19
CA LYS A 626 8.20 -0.71 -41.52
C LYS A 626 7.86 -0.98 -40.04
N LEU A 627 7.45 0.07 -39.30
CA LEU A 627 7.07 -0.05 -37.88
C LEU A 627 5.78 -0.89 -37.75
N THR A 628 4.84 -0.78 -38.67
CA THR A 628 3.62 -1.62 -38.70
C THR A 628 3.96 -3.10 -38.81
N ASP A 629 4.90 -3.48 -39.68
CA ASP A 629 5.37 -4.87 -39.84
C ASP A 629 6.12 -5.34 -38.59
N THR A 630 6.89 -4.45 -37.95
CA THR A 630 7.57 -4.73 -36.69
C THR A 630 6.56 -4.97 -35.55
N LEU A 631 5.55 -4.11 -35.43
CA LEU A 631 4.49 -4.25 -34.41
C LEU A 631 3.66 -5.52 -34.64
N LEU A 632 3.30 -5.84 -35.89
CA LEU A 632 2.59 -7.06 -36.21
C LEU A 632 3.38 -8.29 -35.78
N SER A 633 4.68 -8.33 -36.16
CA SER A 633 5.56 -9.45 -35.78
C SER A 633 5.72 -9.61 -34.26
N ALA A 634 5.83 -8.50 -33.51
CA ALA A 634 5.89 -8.52 -32.07
C ALA A 634 4.58 -9.00 -31.44
N CYS A 635 3.43 -8.59 -32.02
CA CYS A 635 2.11 -9.01 -31.58
C CYS A 635 1.91 -10.53 -31.80
N ASP A 636 2.22 -11.04 -33.01
CA ASP A 636 2.12 -12.47 -33.35
C ASP A 636 2.97 -13.34 -32.44
N LYS A 637 4.17 -12.87 -32.11
CA LYS A 637 5.06 -13.54 -31.16
C LYS A 637 4.47 -13.58 -29.76
N MET A 638 4.02 -12.45 -29.27
CA MET A 638 3.44 -12.32 -27.92
C MET A 638 2.19 -13.19 -27.77
N GLU A 639 1.30 -13.21 -28.77
CA GLU A 639 0.10 -14.04 -28.78
C GLU A 639 0.45 -15.54 -28.71
N LYS A 640 1.42 -16.00 -29.51
CA LYS A 640 1.93 -17.36 -29.48
C LYS A 640 2.59 -17.74 -28.15
N ASP A 641 3.29 -16.80 -27.51
CA ASP A 641 3.95 -17.05 -26.24
C ASP A 641 2.95 -17.04 -25.07
N LEU A 642 1.86 -16.27 -25.15
CA LEU A 642 0.76 -16.30 -24.19
C LEU A 642 0.06 -17.68 -24.12
N GLU A 643 -0.03 -18.44 -25.22
CA GLU A 643 -0.60 -19.80 -25.22
C GLU A 643 0.17 -20.78 -24.32
N LYS A 644 1.43 -20.47 -24.00
CA LYS A 644 2.29 -21.31 -23.15
C LYS A 644 2.19 -20.99 -21.66
N VAL A 645 1.51 -19.90 -21.31
CA VAL A 645 1.33 -19.50 -19.91
C VAL A 645 0.26 -20.37 -19.27
N THR A 646 0.69 -21.31 -18.42
CA THR A 646 -0.21 -22.11 -17.58
C THR A 646 -0.34 -21.44 -16.23
N ALA A 647 -1.50 -20.86 -15.92
CA ALA A 647 -1.72 -20.11 -14.68
C ALA A 647 -1.36 -20.90 -13.41
N GLY A 648 -0.95 -20.18 -12.36
CA GLY A 648 -0.85 -20.72 -10.99
C GLY A 648 0.45 -21.46 -10.64
N SER A 649 1.51 -21.35 -11.45
CA SER A 649 2.77 -22.01 -11.12
C SER A 649 3.96 -21.05 -11.13
N LYS A 650 4.99 -21.37 -10.33
CA LYS A 650 6.27 -20.64 -10.38
C LYS A 650 6.84 -20.61 -11.82
N LYS A 651 6.67 -21.68 -12.60
CA LYS A 651 7.11 -21.72 -13.99
C LYS A 651 6.38 -20.70 -14.87
N ALA A 652 5.08 -20.51 -14.63
CA ALA A 652 4.30 -19.48 -15.34
C ALA A 652 4.79 -18.07 -14.95
N MET A 653 5.04 -17.81 -13.67
CA MET A 653 5.60 -16.56 -13.21
C MET A 653 6.95 -16.26 -13.86
N ASP A 654 7.89 -17.20 -13.81
CA ASP A 654 9.22 -17.07 -14.40
C ASP A 654 9.12 -16.86 -15.95
N TYR A 655 8.21 -17.55 -16.62
CA TYR A 655 7.97 -17.39 -18.05
C TYR A 655 7.37 -16.02 -18.38
N CYS A 656 6.41 -15.54 -17.61
CA CYS A 656 5.87 -14.18 -17.76
C CYS A 656 6.98 -13.13 -17.60
N HIS A 657 7.83 -13.28 -16.57
CA HIS A 657 8.93 -12.35 -16.34
C HIS A 657 9.98 -12.37 -17.47
N GLN A 658 10.41 -13.56 -17.87
CA GLN A 658 11.54 -13.73 -18.82
C GLN A 658 11.14 -13.61 -20.30
N THR A 659 9.86 -13.80 -20.64
CA THR A 659 9.41 -13.86 -22.03
C THR A 659 8.32 -12.85 -22.33
N ILE A 660 7.20 -12.88 -21.58
CA ILE A 660 6.03 -12.04 -21.90
C ILE A 660 6.34 -10.56 -21.72
N ILE A 661 6.95 -10.16 -20.58
CA ILE A 661 7.31 -8.76 -20.33
C ILE A 661 8.27 -8.20 -21.41
N PRO A 662 9.35 -8.89 -21.81
CA PRO A 662 10.17 -8.46 -22.93
C PRO A 662 9.43 -8.35 -24.28
N ASP A 663 8.46 -9.24 -24.55
CA ASP A 663 7.66 -9.15 -25.77
C ASP A 663 6.71 -7.94 -25.74
N MET A 664 6.08 -7.67 -24.59
CA MET A 664 5.29 -6.46 -24.36
C MET A 664 6.13 -5.20 -24.59
N ALA A 665 7.36 -5.16 -24.07
CA ALA A 665 8.26 -4.02 -24.24
C ALA A 665 8.58 -3.75 -25.73
N LYS A 666 8.85 -4.78 -26.51
CA LYS A 666 9.12 -4.65 -27.97
C LYS A 666 7.89 -4.14 -28.74
N ALA A 667 6.70 -4.67 -28.39
CA ALA A 667 5.46 -4.23 -29.02
C ALA A 667 5.17 -2.76 -28.68
N ARG A 668 5.38 -2.36 -27.43
CA ARG A 668 5.25 -0.96 -26.97
C ARG A 668 6.21 -0.03 -27.70
N GLU A 669 7.47 -0.39 -27.83
CA GLU A 669 8.48 0.44 -28.49
C GLU A 669 8.06 0.76 -29.96
N ALA A 670 7.58 -0.23 -30.70
CA ALA A 670 7.12 -0.02 -32.06
C ALA A 670 5.83 0.83 -32.12
N ALA A 671 4.89 0.60 -31.22
CA ALA A 671 3.64 1.35 -31.13
C ALA A 671 3.85 2.82 -30.74
N ASP A 672 4.70 3.08 -29.73
CA ASP A 672 5.01 4.43 -29.27
C ASP A 672 5.72 5.26 -30.36
N GLN A 673 6.58 4.62 -31.19
CA GLN A 673 7.14 5.27 -32.38
C GLN A 673 6.07 5.56 -33.46
N LEU A 674 5.13 4.64 -33.69
CA LEU A 674 4.00 4.86 -34.59
C LEU A 674 3.12 6.01 -34.13
N GLU A 675 2.89 6.17 -32.83
CA GLU A 675 2.15 7.28 -32.26
C GLU A 675 2.76 8.63 -32.67
N THR A 676 4.09 8.77 -32.59
CA THR A 676 4.78 10.03 -32.93
C THR A 676 4.73 10.39 -34.42
N LEU A 677 4.55 9.40 -35.30
CA LEU A 677 4.51 9.58 -36.75
C LEU A 677 3.10 9.71 -37.32
N THR A 678 2.09 9.22 -36.60
CA THR A 678 0.71 9.15 -37.07
C THR A 678 -0.03 10.45 -36.79
N ASP A 679 -0.75 10.96 -37.78
CA ASP A 679 -1.64 12.12 -37.63
C ASP A 679 -2.67 11.83 -36.53
N SER A 680 -2.86 12.79 -35.61
CA SER A 680 -3.75 12.70 -34.45
C SER A 680 -5.20 12.33 -34.81
N LYS A 681 -5.64 12.57 -36.04
CA LYS A 681 -6.97 12.13 -36.55
C LYS A 681 -7.09 10.63 -36.75
N TYR A 682 -5.96 9.96 -36.93
CA TYR A 682 -5.91 8.51 -37.15
C TYR A 682 -5.58 7.74 -35.89
N TRP A 683 -4.81 8.35 -34.94
CA TRP A 683 -4.44 7.66 -33.71
C TRP A 683 -5.68 7.31 -32.88
N PRO A 684 -5.84 6.03 -32.45
CA PRO A 684 -7.16 5.52 -32.06
C PRO A 684 -7.60 5.86 -30.63
N PHE A 685 -6.71 6.37 -29.78
CA PHE A 685 -7.02 6.65 -28.38
C PHE A 685 -6.25 7.87 -27.85
N PRO A 686 -6.67 8.48 -26.70
CA PRO A 686 -5.99 9.63 -26.10
C PRO A 686 -4.52 9.36 -25.79
N VAL A 687 -3.67 10.33 -26.08
CA VAL A 687 -2.23 10.31 -25.84
C VAL A 687 -1.89 10.88 -24.46
N TYR A 688 -0.61 10.78 -24.05
CA TYR A 688 -0.19 11.28 -22.73
C TYR A 688 -0.44 12.78 -22.54
N SER A 689 -0.30 13.59 -23.59
CA SER A 689 -0.63 15.02 -23.53
C SER A 689 -2.09 15.27 -23.15
N ASP A 690 -3.01 14.43 -23.62
CA ASP A 690 -4.43 14.55 -23.30
C ASP A 690 -4.70 14.10 -21.86
N LEU A 691 -4.13 12.95 -21.44
CA LEU A 691 -4.39 12.36 -20.14
C LEU A 691 -3.77 13.14 -18.98
N LEU A 692 -2.51 13.54 -19.11
CA LEU A 692 -1.75 14.19 -18.03
C LEU A 692 -2.09 15.66 -17.81
N PHE A 693 -2.69 16.33 -18.81
CA PHE A 693 -2.93 17.77 -18.76
C PHE A 693 -4.41 18.17 -18.87
N SER A 694 -5.33 17.22 -18.84
CA SER A 694 -6.78 17.47 -18.97
C SER A 694 -7.46 17.89 -17.66
N VAL A 695 -6.80 17.68 -16.52
CA VAL A 695 -7.37 17.90 -15.17
C VAL A 695 -6.69 19.08 -14.49
#